data_76c838b88d8ca3e113e25799f48efb59
#
_entry.id   76c838b88d8ca3e113e25799f48efb59
#
_cell.length_a   1.000
_cell.length_b   1.000
_cell.length_c   1.000
_cell.angle_alpha   90.00
_cell.angle_beta   90.00
_cell.angle_gamma   90.00
#
_symmetry.space_group_name_H-M   'P 1'
#
loop_
_entity.id
_entity.type
_entity.pdbx_description
1 polymer ?
#
loop_
_entity_poly.entity_id
_entity_poly.type
_entity_poly.pdbx_seq_one_letter_code
_entity_poly.pdbx_strand_id
1 'polypeptide(L)'
;MGYSLGYIGEHWEEYRAVLYIVLLLPVLIHFLSRRKTQLSNSDKSSEKKDEVKKQREVKRFKRVGKRGKIGSPSSSIRKQNDTIDWKNSPLCVFYSTLGGTAERYAKQVHEELSSLLQRDDIQLLNLDYVDLSEYFVSCPENAIYLVVLPSYEIESSIDYYLSSLQESFSDFRVPKDPLHGLSGYAVFGLGDMENYPGDKFCYQAIQADKWIKKLGARRLAPLGVVNTQLAPTAQNDALLQWTRSVAECLKNGTLLKIGNTDSLSSDVMDVEDMGSMMAKAKAEAALPVGTKEMVSTESPTYKALTKQGYSVVGSHSGVKICRWTKSAMRGRGFCYKYSFYGIRSHLCMEATPSLACANKCTFCWRHGTNPVGTSWRWKVDPPEMILQGILKAHYAKLKLMKGVPGVLPDRYEEASRVRHCALSLVGEPIFYPYINEFVSMLHEREISSFLVTNAQHPEALRNMGMVTQLYVSVDASTKQSLKSVDRPLFKDFWERMLTCLEILREKRQRTVYRMTLVKGFNMEQIKEYTELIRLGVPCFIEVKGVTYSGNSDQSPLTMKNVPYYEEVIDFVKKLIEYIDIHLQDLGVRYEIAAEHAHSCSILVAQTAFKKDGHWHTHIDYPKFFELIRTKKDFGPFDYMASTPDFAMFGNGGFSPEDTRFHRKKKTQTSKPISATISETATISEAAA
;
A
#
# COMPACT_ATOMS: atom_id res chain seq x y z
N MET A 1 -29.51 -46.83 58.17
CA MET A 1 -28.70 -45.78 57.52
C MET A 1 -29.45 -45.25 56.35
N GLY A 2 -30.36 -44.32 56.57
CA GLY A 2 -31.29 -43.83 55.53
C GLY A 2 -31.89 -42.46 55.83
N TYR A 3 -31.16 -41.56 56.49
CA TYR A 3 -31.68 -40.24 56.87
C TYR A 3 -30.68 -39.08 56.60
N SER A 4 -29.89 -39.10 55.54
CA SER A 4 -28.94 -38.02 55.33
C SER A 4 -28.94 -37.38 53.94
N LEU A 5 -29.74 -37.86 53.00
CA LEU A 5 -29.74 -37.32 51.63
C LEU A 5 -30.91 -36.35 51.32
N GLY A 6 -31.96 -36.33 52.16
CA GLY A 6 -33.09 -35.42 51.98
C GLY A 6 -32.85 -34.01 52.46
N TYR A 7 -31.99 -33.81 53.47
CA TYR A 7 -31.72 -32.50 54.08
C TYR A 7 -30.83 -31.61 53.22
N ILE A 8 -30.02 -32.19 52.32
CA ILE A 8 -29.13 -31.46 51.42
C ILE A 8 -29.90 -30.87 50.21
N GLY A 9 -31.03 -31.46 49.85
CA GLY A 9 -31.83 -31.02 48.70
C GLY A 9 -32.62 -29.73 48.93
N GLU A 10 -33.11 -29.50 50.17
CA GLU A 10 -33.93 -28.33 50.50
C GLU A 10 -33.11 -27.03 50.71
N HIS A 11 -31.81 -27.15 51.04
CA HIS A 11 -30.92 -25.96 51.24
C HIS A 11 -29.82 -25.86 50.20
N TRP A 12 -29.95 -26.51 49.07
CA TRP A 12 -28.89 -26.56 48.03
C TRP A 12 -28.50 -25.16 47.50
N GLU A 13 -29.45 -24.24 47.37
CA GLU A 13 -29.18 -22.89 46.88
C GLU A 13 -28.32 -22.06 47.87
N GLU A 14 -28.52 -22.21 49.17
CA GLU A 14 -27.70 -21.56 50.23
C GLU A 14 -26.29 -22.13 50.30
N TYR A 15 -26.15 -23.45 50.21
CA TYR A 15 -24.85 -24.13 50.21
C TYR A 15 -24.05 -23.85 48.92
N ARG A 16 -24.74 -23.68 47.82
CA ARG A 16 -24.14 -23.32 46.52
C ARG A 16 -23.48 -21.94 46.56
N ALA A 17 -24.11 -20.94 47.16
CA ALA A 17 -23.53 -19.62 47.32
C ALA A 17 -22.28 -19.64 48.21
N VAL A 18 -22.29 -20.39 49.31
CA VAL A 18 -21.14 -20.53 50.19
C VAL A 18 -20.00 -21.27 49.48
N LEU A 19 -20.30 -22.29 48.69
CA LEU A 19 -19.30 -23.08 47.94
C LEU A 19 -18.59 -22.19 46.88
N TYR A 20 -19.34 -21.35 46.19
CA TYR A 20 -18.76 -20.38 45.24
C TYR A 20 -17.87 -19.36 45.93
N ILE A 21 -18.24 -18.85 47.10
CA ILE A 21 -17.42 -17.92 47.87
C ILE A 21 -16.12 -18.60 48.32
N VAL A 22 -16.19 -19.83 48.83
CA VAL A 22 -15.01 -20.58 49.30
C VAL A 22 -14.07 -20.97 48.17
N LEU A 23 -14.59 -21.29 46.98
CA LEU A 23 -13.78 -21.63 45.81
C LEU A 23 -13.19 -20.43 45.08
N LEU A 24 -13.92 -19.30 44.99
CA LEU A 24 -13.52 -18.13 44.22
C LEU A 24 -12.69 -17.14 45.05
N LEU A 25 -12.88 -17.08 46.37
CA LEU A 25 -12.14 -16.15 47.21
C LEU A 25 -10.62 -16.33 47.18
N PRO A 26 -10.09 -17.58 47.27
CA PRO A 26 -8.64 -17.82 47.15
C PRO A 26 -8.09 -17.47 45.77
N VAL A 27 -8.86 -17.67 44.69
CA VAL A 27 -8.48 -17.30 43.31
C VAL A 27 -8.42 -15.79 43.18
N LEU A 28 -9.40 -15.07 43.74
CA LEU A 28 -9.44 -13.62 43.74
C LEU A 28 -8.28 -13.02 44.54
N ILE A 29 -8.00 -13.57 45.73
CA ILE A 29 -6.87 -13.15 46.59
C ILE A 29 -5.54 -13.40 45.85
N HIS A 30 -5.39 -14.52 45.17
CA HIS A 30 -4.18 -14.85 44.38
C HIS A 30 -4.03 -13.88 43.20
N PHE A 31 -5.11 -13.53 42.53
CA PHE A 31 -5.10 -12.56 41.41
C PHE A 31 -4.76 -11.15 41.88
N LEU A 32 -5.32 -10.71 43.00
CA LEU A 32 -5.06 -9.40 43.59
C LEU A 32 -3.62 -9.29 44.14
N SER A 33 -3.11 -10.36 44.74
CA SER A 33 -1.72 -10.38 45.21
C SER A 33 -0.71 -10.38 44.06
N ARG A 34 -0.96 -11.09 42.96
CA ARG A 34 -0.16 -11.02 41.71
C ARG A 34 -0.18 -9.60 41.09
N ARG A 35 -1.34 -8.94 41.07
CA ARG A 35 -1.47 -7.59 40.58
C ARG A 35 -0.68 -6.58 41.44
N LYS A 36 -0.67 -6.78 42.75
CA LYS A 36 0.12 -5.94 43.69
C LYS A 36 1.63 -6.14 43.50
N THR A 37 2.07 -7.38 43.24
CA THR A 37 3.48 -7.73 42.95
C THR A 37 3.92 -7.22 41.55
N GLN A 38 3.02 -7.20 40.56
CA GLN A 38 3.31 -6.60 39.22
C GLN A 38 3.41 -5.09 39.30
N LEU A 39 2.56 -4.41 40.07
CA LEU A 39 2.64 -2.96 40.27
C LEU A 39 3.90 -2.55 41.00
N SER A 40 4.32 -3.29 42.06
CA SER A 40 5.56 -3.01 42.79
C SER A 40 6.84 -3.29 41.99
N ASN A 41 6.77 -4.23 41.04
CA ASN A 41 7.88 -4.55 40.11
C ASN A 41 7.95 -3.58 38.90
N SER A 42 6.82 -2.99 38.51
CA SER A 42 6.80 -1.95 37.43
C SER A 42 7.43 -0.66 37.94
N ASP A 43 7.16 -0.26 39.21
CA ASP A 43 7.74 0.93 39.79
C ASP A 43 9.27 0.80 40.02
N LYS A 44 9.74 -0.36 40.50
CA LYS A 44 11.18 -0.63 40.64
C LYS A 44 11.91 -0.76 39.28
N SER A 45 11.20 -1.15 38.17
CA SER A 45 11.80 -1.23 36.86
C SER A 45 11.83 0.13 36.16
N SER A 46 10.89 1.05 36.47
CA SER A 46 10.88 2.41 35.95
C SER A 46 11.97 3.25 36.60
N GLU A 47 12.15 3.20 37.93
CA GLU A 47 13.22 3.90 38.61
C GLU A 47 14.63 3.48 38.17
N LYS A 48 14.87 2.16 37.95
CA LYS A 48 16.15 1.69 37.39
C LYS A 48 16.39 2.12 35.95
N LYS A 49 15.34 2.23 35.14
CA LYS A 49 15.47 2.70 33.73
C LYS A 49 15.74 4.19 33.69
N ASP A 50 15.18 4.99 34.58
CA ASP A 50 15.41 6.42 34.64
C ASP A 50 16.78 6.76 35.21
N GLU A 51 17.30 6.01 36.20
CA GLU A 51 18.68 6.15 36.65
C GLU A 51 19.73 5.79 35.60
N VAL A 52 19.52 4.73 34.85
CA VAL A 52 20.40 4.33 33.72
C VAL A 52 20.32 5.34 32.58
N LYS A 53 19.16 5.96 32.36
CA LYS A 53 18.98 7.01 31.35
C LYS A 53 19.67 8.31 31.75
N LYS A 54 19.53 8.73 33.01
CA LYS A 54 20.24 9.87 33.57
C LYS A 54 21.76 9.68 33.55
N GLN A 55 22.29 8.49 33.89
CA GLN A 55 23.72 8.20 33.81
C GLN A 55 24.25 8.15 32.36
N ARG A 56 23.45 7.75 31.38
CA ARG A 56 23.84 7.81 29.96
C ARG A 56 23.84 9.23 29.41
N GLU A 57 22.91 10.08 29.81
CA GLU A 57 22.90 11.51 29.43
C GLU A 57 24.07 12.28 30.06
N VAL A 58 24.37 12.06 31.33
CA VAL A 58 25.53 12.68 32.02
C VAL A 58 26.86 12.23 31.38
N LYS A 59 27.00 10.99 30.90
CA LYS A 59 28.19 10.54 30.15
C LYS A 59 28.32 11.13 28.75
N ARG A 60 27.20 11.48 28.10
CA ARG A 60 27.20 12.11 26.76
C ARG A 60 27.58 13.59 26.85
N PHE A 61 27.18 14.30 27.92
CA PHE A 61 27.55 15.70 28.16
C PHE A 61 29.02 15.91 28.58
N LYS A 62 29.69 14.93 29.20
CA LYS A 62 31.09 15.06 29.61
C LYS A 62 32.13 14.91 28.48
N ARG A 63 31.73 14.55 27.25
CA ARG A 63 32.64 14.39 26.09
C ARG A 63 32.71 15.59 25.16
N VAL A 64 31.94 16.65 25.35
CA VAL A 64 31.89 17.85 24.46
C VAL A 64 32.30 19.13 25.20
N GLY A 65 32.94 19.03 26.35
CA GLY A 65 33.31 20.18 27.14
C GLY A 65 34.76 20.56 27.06
N LYS A 66 35.25 21.16 25.97
CA LYS A 66 36.36 22.12 25.96
C LYS A 66 36.28 22.98 24.72
N ARG A 67 35.56 24.11 24.80
CA ARG A 67 35.92 25.42 24.23
C ARG A 67 34.75 26.40 24.38
N GLY A 68 35.06 27.56 24.94
CA GLY A 68 34.35 28.82 24.75
C GLY A 68 33.24 29.13 25.75
N LYS A 69 33.51 30.04 26.68
CA LYS A 69 32.48 30.78 27.41
C LYS A 69 31.56 31.45 26.38
N ILE A 70 30.31 31.05 26.33
CA ILE A 70 29.25 31.80 25.66
C ILE A 70 28.22 32.15 26.72
N GLY A 71 27.94 33.44 26.81
CA GLY A 71 27.02 34.05 27.75
C GLY A 71 25.58 33.55 27.59
N SER A 72 24.79 33.71 28.63
CA SER A 72 23.36 33.49 28.69
C SER A 72 22.65 34.09 27.48
N PRO A 73 21.73 33.36 26.80
CA PRO A 73 20.95 33.95 25.74
C PRO A 73 19.93 34.91 26.33
N SER A 74 20.24 36.21 26.24
CA SER A 74 19.22 37.25 26.34
C SER A 74 18.23 37.01 25.18
N SER A 75 16.95 37.12 25.45
CA SER A 75 15.87 37.16 24.47
C SER A 75 16.09 38.33 23.51
N SER A 76 16.95 38.14 22.50
CA SER A 76 17.02 39.05 21.35
C SER A 76 16.00 38.59 20.33
N ILE A 77 14.89 39.32 20.26
CA ILE A 77 14.02 39.36 19.09
C ILE A 77 14.94 39.70 17.92
N ARG A 78 15.36 38.67 17.13
CA ARG A 78 16.00 38.91 15.85
C ARG A 78 14.97 39.69 15.00
N LYS A 79 15.25 40.95 14.68
CA LYS A 79 14.54 41.68 13.63
C LYS A 79 14.67 40.84 12.37
N GLN A 80 13.58 40.19 11.97
CA GLN A 80 13.51 39.54 10.68
C GLN A 80 13.67 40.59 9.60
N ASN A 81 14.63 40.39 8.70
CA ASN A 81 14.73 41.17 7.50
C ASN A 81 13.46 40.93 6.67
N ASP A 82 12.69 41.95 6.40
CA ASP A 82 11.47 41.90 5.59
C ASP A 82 11.76 41.70 4.06
N THR A 83 13.02 41.46 3.70
CA THR A 83 13.45 41.23 2.32
C THR A 83 13.76 39.77 2.09
N ILE A 84 13.10 39.19 1.09
CA ILE A 84 13.30 37.77 0.68
C ILE A 84 14.50 37.74 -0.27
N ASP A 85 15.52 36.96 0.09
CA ASP A 85 16.61 36.62 -0.83
C ASP A 85 16.22 35.48 -1.77
N TRP A 86 15.29 35.73 -2.68
CA TRP A 86 14.76 34.68 -3.57
C TRP A 86 15.79 34.14 -4.55
N LYS A 87 16.92 34.82 -4.76
CA LYS A 87 17.98 34.38 -5.68
C LYS A 87 18.77 33.21 -5.14
N ASN A 88 18.98 33.16 -3.82
CA ASN A 88 19.77 32.15 -3.15
C ASN A 88 18.92 31.15 -2.35
N SER A 89 17.62 31.40 -2.22
CA SER A 89 16.69 30.54 -1.49
C SER A 89 16.33 29.29 -2.29
N PRO A 90 16.34 28.07 -1.70
CA PRO A 90 15.76 26.88 -2.34
C PRO A 90 14.28 27.12 -2.67
N LEU A 91 13.88 26.90 -3.93
CA LEU A 91 12.50 27.06 -4.38
C LEU A 91 11.94 25.69 -4.75
N CYS A 92 10.87 25.28 -4.06
CA CYS A 92 10.23 23.98 -4.25
C CYS A 92 8.77 24.15 -4.67
N VAL A 93 8.40 23.53 -5.76
CA VAL A 93 7.01 23.41 -6.23
C VAL A 93 6.51 22.01 -5.87
N PHE A 94 5.61 21.95 -4.91
CA PHE A 94 5.00 20.69 -4.46
C PHE A 94 3.66 20.48 -5.15
N TYR A 95 3.37 19.24 -5.48
CA TYR A 95 2.05 18.82 -5.97
C TYR A 95 1.67 17.44 -5.48
N SER A 96 0.39 17.12 -5.51
CA SER A 96 -0.14 15.76 -5.38
C SER A 96 -1.21 15.56 -6.45
N THR A 97 -1.28 14.38 -7.05
CA THR A 97 -2.19 14.13 -8.17
C THR A 97 -2.65 12.68 -8.21
N LEU A 98 -3.94 12.47 -8.50
CA LEU A 98 -4.49 11.12 -8.78
C LEU A 98 -4.65 10.86 -10.29
N GLY A 99 -4.90 11.89 -11.07
CA GLY A 99 -5.20 11.78 -12.50
C GLY A 99 -4.28 12.59 -13.42
N GLY A 100 -3.16 13.12 -12.91
CA GLY A 100 -2.17 13.88 -13.67
C GLY A 100 -2.49 15.37 -13.85
N THR A 101 -3.70 15.83 -13.52
CA THR A 101 -4.09 17.22 -13.72
C THR A 101 -3.24 18.19 -12.91
N ALA A 102 -3.10 17.96 -11.60
CA ALA A 102 -2.30 18.86 -10.75
C ALA A 102 -0.81 18.82 -11.09
N GLU A 103 -0.28 17.67 -11.52
CA GLU A 103 1.09 17.57 -12.02
C GLU A 103 1.31 18.46 -13.26
N ARG A 104 0.39 18.41 -14.23
CA ARG A 104 0.46 19.25 -15.42
C ARG A 104 0.50 20.74 -15.03
N TYR A 105 -0.36 21.17 -14.10
CA TYR A 105 -0.37 22.55 -13.62
C TYR A 105 0.90 22.90 -12.83
N ALA A 106 1.40 21.99 -12.01
CA ALA A 106 2.65 22.20 -11.28
C ALA A 106 3.86 22.34 -12.23
N LYS A 107 3.90 21.58 -13.33
CA LYS A 107 4.90 21.73 -14.40
C LYS A 107 4.79 23.08 -15.09
N GLN A 108 3.59 23.54 -15.39
CA GLN A 108 3.38 24.88 -15.96
C GLN A 108 3.84 25.99 -15.00
N VAL A 109 3.54 25.87 -13.70
CA VAL A 109 4.06 26.80 -12.68
C VAL A 109 5.58 26.79 -12.65
N HIS A 110 6.18 25.60 -12.68
CA HIS A 110 7.64 25.43 -12.69
C HIS A 110 8.27 26.09 -13.93
N GLU A 111 7.77 25.82 -15.12
CA GLU A 111 8.26 26.37 -16.39
C GLU A 111 8.13 27.90 -16.46
N GLU A 112 6.95 28.43 -16.09
CA GLU A 112 6.71 29.88 -16.07
C GLU A 112 7.59 30.61 -15.03
N LEU A 113 7.76 30.02 -13.82
CA LEU A 113 8.64 30.56 -12.79
C LEU A 113 10.11 30.52 -13.22
N SER A 114 10.56 29.40 -13.81
CA SER A 114 11.94 29.28 -14.34
C SER A 114 12.23 30.38 -15.37
N SER A 115 11.28 30.63 -16.27
CA SER A 115 11.39 31.70 -17.25
C SER A 115 11.37 33.11 -16.61
N LEU A 116 10.40 33.37 -15.72
CA LEU A 116 10.25 34.67 -15.08
C LEU A 116 11.39 35.03 -14.14
N LEU A 117 11.92 34.07 -13.39
CA LEU A 117 12.98 34.28 -12.41
C LEU A 117 14.37 34.03 -12.99
N GLN A 118 14.48 33.49 -14.20
CA GLN A 118 15.71 33.05 -14.86
C GLN A 118 16.52 32.10 -13.99
N ARG A 119 15.84 31.03 -13.48
CA ARG A 119 16.38 30.01 -12.59
C ARG A 119 16.05 28.63 -13.10
N ASP A 120 17.06 27.75 -13.18
CA ASP A 120 16.91 26.34 -13.59
C ASP A 120 16.96 25.36 -12.39
N ASP A 121 17.20 25.88 -11.17
CA ASP A 121 17.37 25.07 -9.94
C ASP A 121 16.05 24.92 -9.14
N ILE A 122 14.91 25.27 -9.72
CA ILE A 122 13.60 25.11 -9.09
C ILE A 122 13.27 23.62 -9.01
N GLN A 123 12.96 23.14 -7.80
CA GLN A 123 12.63 21.73 -7.58
C GLN A 123 11.13 21.48 -7.78
N LEU A 124 10.77 20.48 -8.59
CA LEU A 124 9.39 20.01 -8.75
C LEU A 124 9.21 18.69 -7.99
N LEU A 125 8.43 18.70 -6.91
CA LEU A 125 8.35 17.63 -5.92
C LEU A 125 6.92 17.12 -5.78
N ASN A 126 6.74 15.82 -5.92
CA ASN A 126 5.46 15.18 -5.64
C ASN A 126 5.36 14.83 -4.14
N LEU A 127 4.34 15.37 -3.46
CA LEU A 127 4.07 15.13 -2.03
C LEU A 127 3.90 13.66 -1.65
N ASP A 128 3.54 12.83 -2.61
CA ASP A 128 3.36 11.39 -2.39
C ASP A 128 4.69 10.64 -2.29
N TYR A 129 5.81 11.27 -2.70
CA TYR A 129 7.14 10.65 -2.78
C TYR A 129 8.19 11.28 -1.87
N VAL A 130 7.92 12.48 -1.33
CA VAL A 130 8.86 13.16 -0.45
C VAL A 130 8.67 12.75 1.02
N ASP A 131 9.73 12.86 1.81
CA ASP A 131 9.61 12.75 3.26
C ASP A 131 9.01 14.04 3.83
N LEU A 132 7.74 13.98 4.20
CA LEU A 132 7.04 15.15 4.76
C LEU A 132 7.73 15.69 6.02
N SER A 133 8.44 14.85 6.78
CA SER A 133 9.15 15.28 7.99
C SER A 133 10.38 16.14 7.64
N GLU A 134 11.04 15.85 6.52
CA GLU A 134 12.19 16.62 6.03
C GLU A 134 11.79 18.01 5.56
N TYR A 135 10.65 18.13 4.88
CA TYR A 135 10.21 19.42 4.31
C TYR A 135 9.28 20.21 5.25
N PHE A 136 8.44 19.55 6.05
CA PHE A 136 7.40 20.22 6.83
C PHE A 136 7.59 20.17 8.36
N VAL A 137 8.64 19.51 8.84
CA VAL A 137 9.03 19.48 10.26
C VAL A 137 10.46 20.00 10.47
N SER A 138 11.39 19.58 9.61
CA SER A 138 12.80 19.97 9.61
C SER A 138 13.13 20.74 8.34
N CYS A 139 12.28 21.71 7.98
CA CYS A 139 12.37 22.41 6.71
C CYS A 139 13.75 23.05 6.47
N PRO A 140 14.24 23.09 5.21
CA PRO A 140 15.43 23.84 4.84
C PRO A 140 15.29 25.32 5.19
N GLU A 141 16.32 25.91 5.76
CA GLU A 141 16.32 27.33 6.10
C GLU A 141 16.18 28.19 4.83
N ASN A 142 15.38 29.24 4.93
CA ASN A 142 15.09 30.21 3.88
C ASN A 142 14.44 29.61 2.60
N ALA A 143 13.91 28.39 2.63
CA ALA A 143 13.24 27.82 1.47
C ALA A 143 11.91 28.54 1.13
N ILE A 144 11.50 28.47 -0.12
CA ILE A 144 10.26 29.01 -0.64
C ILE A 144 9.41 27.84 -1.15
N TYR A 145 8.18 27.73 -0.66
CA TYR A 145 7.29 26.62 -0.98
C TYR A 145 6.07 27.06 -1.78
N LEU A 146 5.88 26.46 -2.94
CA LEU A 146 4.65 26.58 -3.71
C LEU A 146 3.95 25.23 -3.73
N VAL A 147 2.66 25.21 -3.48
CA VAL A 147 1.92 23.95 -3.33
C VAL A 147 0.71 23.98 -4.25
N VAL A 148 0.62 23.02 -5.18
CA VAL A 148 -0.47 22.89 -6.14
C VAL A 148 -1.28 21.62 -5.79
N LEU A 149 -2.53 21.79 -5.37
CA LEU A 149 -3.37 20.71 -4.89
C LEU A 149 -4.71 20.62 -5.60
N PRO A 150 -5.11 19.44 -6.07
CA PRO A 150 -6.48 19.20 -6.52
C PRO A 150 -7.38 18.91 -5.32
N SER A 151 -8.68 19.03 -5.53
CA SER A 151 -9.70 18.65 -4.55
C SER A 151 -10.34 17.34 -4.92
N TYR A 152 -10.45 16.44 -3.94
CA TYR A 152 -11.07 15.14 -4.07
C TYR A 152 -12.05 14.89 -2.92
N GLU A 153 -13.18 14.28 -3.21
CA GLU A 153 -14.14 13.83 -2.19
C GLU A 153 -13.71 12.51 -1.54
N ILE A 154 -12.75 11.83 -2.17
CA ILE A 154 -12.25 10.52 -1.74
C ILE A 154 -11.00 10.71 -0.89
N GLU A 155 -10.82 9.86 0.11
CA GLU A 155 -9.55 9.76 0.83
C GLU A 155 -8.39 9.53 -0.15
N SER A 156 -7.48 10.47 -0.15
CA SER A 156 -6.35 10.53 -1.07
C SER A 156 -5.05 10.70 -0.30
N SER A 157 -3.93 10.64 -0.99
CA SER A 157 -2.62 10.97 -0.43
C SER A 157 -2.55 12.38 0.15
N ILE A 158 -3.37 13.29 -0.37
CA ILE A 158 -3.46 14.67 0.13
C ILE A 158 -4.00 14.70 1.56
N ASP A 159 -4.95 13.82 1.90
CA ASP A 159 -5.48 13.75 3.27
C ASP A 159 -4.42 13.27 4.26
N TYR A 160 -3.51 12.40 3.82
CA TYR A 160 -2.34 12.04 4.62
C TYR A 160 -1.40 13.22 4.82
N TYR A 161 -1.13 14.00 3.77
CA TYR A 161 -0.35 15.24 3.85
C TYR A 161 -0.99 16.23 4.84
N LEU A 162 -2.29 16.49 4.70
CA LEU A 162 -3.04 17.38 5.59
C LEU A 162 -3.04 16.88 7.05
N SER A 163 -3.24 15.58 7.25
CA SER A 163 -3.17 14.95 8.57
C SER A 163 -1.77 15.08 9.17
N SER A 164 -0.71 14.91 8.37
CA SER A 164 0.67 15.09 8.81
C SER A 164 0.96 16.53 9.27
N LEU A 165 0.44 17.53 8.56
CA LEU A 165 0.54 18.94 8.98
C LEU A 165 -0.21 19.20 10.31
N GLN A 166 -1.40 18.62 10.44
CA GLN A 166 -2.21 18.73 11.66
C GLN A 166 -1.57 18.02 12.85
N GLU A 167 -1.04 16.83 12.65
CA GLU A 167 -0.30 16.09 13.67
C GLU A 167 0.95 16.85 14.12
N SER A 168 1.72 17.43 13.18
CA SER A 168 2.90 18.24 13.49
C SER A 168 2.56 19.46 14.35
N PHE A 169 1.40 20.07 14.15
CA PHE A 169 0.90 21.17 14.98
C PHE A 169 0.54 20.72 16.41
N SER A 170 0.05 19.47 16.56
CA SER A 170 -0.43 18.93 17.84
C SER A 170 0.65 18.14 18.60
N ASP A 171 1.78 17.78 17.98
CA ASP A 171 2.83 16.96 18.56
C ASP A 171 3.79 17.83 19.38
N PHE A 172 3.80 17.66 20.71
CA PHE A 172 4.69 18.36 21.63
C PHE A 172 6.19 18.11 21.38
N ARG A 173 6.55 17.13 20.56
CA ARG A 173 7.95 16.81 20.18
C ARG A 173 8.42 17.65 18.99
N VAL A 174 7.51 18.25 18.25
CA VAL A 174 7.78 19.16 17.13
C VAL A 174 7.85 20.59 17.68
N PRO A 175 8.78 21.43 17.22
CA PRO A 175 8.79 22.85 17.56
C PRO A 175 7.42 23.50 17.31
N LYS A 176 7.05 24.50 18.09
CA LYS A 176 5.73 25.15 17.98
C LYS A 176 5.48 25.73 16.57
N ASP A 177 6.53 26.27 15.95
CA ASP A 177 6.48 26.92 14.64
C ASP A 177 7.56 26.30 13.73
N PRO A 178 7.42 25.03 13.28
CA PRO A 178 8.47 24.32 12.56
C PRO A 178 8.76 24.91 11.16
N LEU A 179 7.81 25.65 10.58
CA LEU A 179 7.93 26.28 9.28
C LEU A 179 8.30 27.78 9.34
N HIS A 180 8.66 28.27 10.54
CA HIS A 180 9.08 29.65 10.72
C HIS A 180 10.36 30.01 9.91
N GLY A 181 11.23 29.02 9.65
CA GLY A 181 12.44 29.17 8.86
C GLY A 181 12.22 29.37 7.34
N LEU A 182 11.00 29.19 6.84
CA LEU A 182 10.69 29.43 5.44
C LEU A 182 10.69 30.94 5.09
N SER A 183 11.29 31.29 3.97
CA SER A 183 11.20 32.65 3.39
C SER A 183 9.76 32.99 3.00
N GLY A 184 8.97 32.01 2.60
CA GLY A 184 7.55 32.17 2.34
C GLY A 184 6.92 31.00 1.64
N TYR A 185 5.58 31.02 1.54
CA TYR A 185 4.83 29.99 0.81
C TYR A 185 3.63 30.57 0.07
N ALA A 186 3.17 29.85 -0.96
CA ALA A 186 1.89 30.12 -1.62
C ALA A 186 1.22 28.79 -2.04
N VAL A 187 -0.11 28.78 -2.09
CA VAL A 187 -0.91 27.59 -2.42
C VAL A 187 -1.83 27.89 -3.59
N PHE A 188 -1.98 26.93 -4.50
CA PHE A 188 -2.93 26.95 -5.60
C PHE A 188 -3.83 25.71 -5.57
N GLY A 189 -5.15 25.91 -5.60
CA GLY A 189 -6.17 24.88 -5.53
C GLY A 189 -6.87 24.66 -6.88
N LEU A 190 -7.06 23.39 -7.23
CA LEU A 190 -7.86 22.94 -8.37
C LEU A 190 -9.13 22.32 -7.82
N GLY A 191 -10.30 22.83 -8.17
CA GLY A 191 -11.59 22.35 -7.70
C GLY A 191 -12.61 22.20 -8.81
N ASP A 192 -13.66 21.47 -8.54
CA ASP A 192 -14.84 21.34 -9.40
C ASP A 192 -16.01 21.99 -8.67
N MET A 193 -16.41 23.20 -9.10
CA MET A 193 -17.45 23.96 -8.45
C MET A 193 -18.86 23.42 -8.74
N GLU A 194 -19.05 22.71 -9.85
CA GLU A 194 -20.34 22.14 -10.20
C GLU A 194 -20.69 20.92 -9.34
N ASN A 195 -19.70 20.04 -9.16
CA ASN A 195 -19.87 18.83 -8.38
C ASN A 195 -19.61 19.04 -6.88
N TYR A 196 -18.80 20.02 -6.51
CA TYR A 196 -18.36 20.29 -5.12
C TYR A 196 -18.45 21.79 -4.80
N PRO A 197 -19.65 22.36 -4.72
CA PRO A 197 -19.86 23.79 -4.41
C PRO A 197 -19.57 24.13 -2.95
N GLY A 198 -19.42 25.42 -2.67
CA GLY A 198 -19.24 25.95 -1.31
C GLY A 198 -17.92 25.51 -0.67
N ASP A 199 -17.98 25.07 0.55
CA ASP A 199 -16.82 24.70 1.39
C ASP A 199 -16.03 23.48 0.86
N LYS A 200 -16.59 22.72 -0.07
CA LYS A 200 -15.91 21.59 -0.71
C LYS A 200 -15.05 22.03 -1.89
N PHE A 201 -15.31 23.23 -2.45
CA PHE A 201 -14.51 23.76 -3.53
C PHE A 201 -13.09 24.09 -3.07
N CYS A 202 -12.11 23.49 -3.71
CA CYS A 202 -10.69 23.61 -3.36
C CYS A 202 -10.36 23.31 -1.89
N TYR A 203 -11.15 22.45 -1.22
CA TYR A 203 -11.05 22.15 0.21
C TYR A 203 -9.63 21.79 0.66
N GLN A 204 -8.95 20.89 -0.05
CA GLN A 204 -7.61 20.42 0.31
C GLN A 204 -6.58 21.54 0.26
N ALA A 205 -6.65 22.42 -0.74
CA ALA A 205 -5.76 23.58 -0.85
C ALA A 205 -6.01 24.60 0.27
N ILE A 206 -7.28 24.86 0.60
CA ILE A 206 -7.69 25.73 1.72
C ILE A 206 -7.16 25.16 3.05
N GLN A 207 -7.28 23.85 3.28
CA GLN A 207 -6.76 23.23 4.51
C GLN A 207 -5.22 23.26 4.56
N ALA A 208 -4.54 23.01 3.45
CA ALA A 208 -3.08 23.06 3.38
C ALA A 208 -2.59 24.48 3.73
N ASP A 209 -3.15 25.51 3.12
CA ASP A 209 -2.84 26.90 3.39
C ASP A 209 -3.05 27.26 4.87
N LYS A 210 -4.19 26.82 5.46
CA LYS A 210 -4.50 27.03 6.87
C LYS A 210 -3.46 26.38 7.79
N TRP A 211 -3.06 25.14 7.53
CA TRP A 211 -2.12 24.41 8.40
C TRP A 211 -0.69 24.92 8.23
N ILE A 212 -0.23 25.20 7.00
CA ILE A 212 1.09 25.78 6.75
C ILE A 212 1.25 27.13 7.48
N LYS A 213 0.21 27.97 7.43
CA LYS A 213 0.17 29.23 8.20
C LYS A 213 0.26 28.99 9.71
N LYS A 214 -0.50 28.02 10.25
CA LYS A 214 -0.47 27.67 11.68
C LYS A 214 0.86 27.12 12.16
N LEU A 215 1.62 26.46 11.28
CA LEU A 215 2.96 25.95 11.54
C LEU A 215 4.07 27.01 11.46
N GLY A 216 3.70 28.29 11.30
CA GLY A 216 4.60 29.43 11.40
C GLY A 216 5.10 30.01 10.08
N ALA A 217 4.71 29.45 8.91
CA ALA A 217 5.12 29.98 7.62
C ALA A 217 4.36 31.27 7.24
N ARG A 218 5.04 32.16 6.48
CA ARG A 218 4.47 33.41 5.99
C ARG A 218 4.01 33.30 4.54
N ARG A 219 2.81 33.83 4.23
CA ARG A 219 2.22 33.75 2.91
C ARG A 219 2.85 34.78 1.96
N LEU A 220 3.23 34.36 0.75
CA LEU A 220 3.76 35.21 -0.33
C LEU A 220 2.66 35.87 -1.13
N ALA A 221 1.67 35.09 -1.54
CA ALA A 221 0.56 35.53 -2.39
C ALA A 221 -0.77 34.99 -1.84
N PRO A 222 -1.91 35.59 -2.20
CA PRO A 222 -3.23 35.01 -1.88
C PRO A 222 -3.35 33.58 -2.38
N LEU A 223 -4.22 32.79 -1.71
CA LEU A 223 -4.58 31.46 -2.19
C LEU A 223 -5.17 31.57 -3.59
N GLY A 224 -4.53 30.93 -4.57
CA GLY A 224 -5.07 30.79 -5.92
C GLY A 224 -6.05 29.64 -5.98
N VAL A 225 -7.16 29.83 -6.71
CA VAL A 225 -8.14 28.76 -6.95
C VAL A 225 -8.63 28.79 -8.37
N VAL A 226 -8.91 27.61 -8.95
CA VAL A 226 -9.50 27.51 -10.29
C VAL A 226 -10.56 26.41 -10.35
N ASN A 227 -11.64 26.72 -11.06
CA ASN A 227 -12.68 25.72 -11.36
C ASN A 227 -12.27 24.91 -12.60
N THR A 228 -12.10 23.60 -12.44
CA THR A 228 -11.69 22.67 -13.50
C THR A 228 -12.76 22.41 -14.56
N GLN A 229 -13.96 22.92 -14.39
CA GLN A 229 -15.05 22.88 -15.40
C GLN A 229 -14.99 24.05 -16.39
N LEU A 230 -14.20 25.07 -16.12
CA LEU A 230 -13.98 26.15 -17.07
C LEU A 230 -13.23 25.69 -18.32
N ALA A 231 -13.30 26.45 -19.40
CA ALA A 231 -12.51 26.19 -20.61
C ALA A 231 -11.00 26.10 -20.26
N PRO A 232 -10.23 25.22 -20.91
CA PRO A 232 -8.80 25.03 -20.62
C PRO A 232 -7.97 26.34 -20.71
N THR A 233 -8.34 27.27 -21.60
CA THR A 233 -7.72 28.58 -21.72
C THR A 233 -7.92 29.40 -20.45
N ALA A 234 -9.14 29.51 -19.95
CA ALA A 234 -9.46 30.26 -18.73
C ALA A 234 -8.78 29.63 -17.47
N GLN A 235 -8.66 28.30 -17.43
CA GLN A 235 -7.93 27.63 -16.38
C GLN A 235 -6.44 27.99 -16.39
N ASN A 236 -5.83 27.98 -17.58
CA ASN A 236 -4.42 28.34 -17.76
C ASN A 236 -4.18 29.82 -17.44
N ASP A 237 -5.07 30.71 -17.87
CA ASP A 237 -4.94 32.15 -17.60
C ASP A 237 -4.96 32.44 -16.09
N ALA A 238 -5.85 31.80 -15.33
CA ALA A 238 -5.91 31.91 -13.88
C ALA A 238 -4.61 31.41 -13.20
N LEU A 239 -4.07 30.27 -13.65
CA LEU A 239 -2.80 29.73 -13.14
C LEU A 239 -1.63 30.67 -13.44
N LEU A 240 -1.50 31.13 -14.69
CA LEU A 240 -0.41 32.03 -15.12
C LEU A 240 -0.48 33.37 -14.40
N GLN A 241 -1.67 33.94 -14.22
CA GLN A 241 -1.87 35.16 -13.47
C GLN A 241 -1.40 35.01 -12.01
N TRP A 242 -1.80 33.89 -11.35
CA TRP A 242 -1.35 33.62 -10.00
C TRP A 242 0.18 33.40 -9.94
N THR A 243 0.76 32.68 -10.89
CA THR A 243 2.19 32.40 -10.94
C THR A 243 3.00 33.70 -11.11
N ARG A 244 2.53 34.62 -11.99
CA ARG A 244 3.13 35.95 -12.17
C ARG A 244 3.05 36.81 -10.92
N SER A 245 1.91 36.77 -10.21
CA SER A 245 1.75 37.46 -8.93
C SER A 245 2.75 36.94 -7.89
N VAL A 246 2.97 35.61 -7.80
CA VAL A 246 4.01 35.00 -6.93
C VAL A 246 5.41 35.49 -7.34
N ALA A 247 5.73 35.47 -8.64
CA ALA A 247 7.03 35.91 -9.14
C ALA A 247 7.30 37.41 -8.84
N GLU A 248 6.28 38.25 -8.95
CA GLU A 248 6.37 39.68 -8.58
C GLU A 248 6.60 39.88 -7.10
N CYS A 249 5.87 39.14 -6.24
CA CYS A 249 6.09 39.19 -4.80
C CYS A 249 7.53 38.75 -4.43
N LEU A 250 8.07 37.74 -5.09
CA LEU A 250 9.46 37.29 -4.89
C LEU A 250 10.46 38.35 -5.31
N LYS A 251 10.30 38.94 -6.51
CA LYS A 251 11.20 39.97 -7.06
C LYS A 251 11.20 41.26 -6.21
N ASN A 252 10.03 41.67 -5.74
CA ASN A 252 9.87 42.85 -4.91
C ASN A 252 10.25 42.63 -3.44
N GLY A 253 10.54 41.37 -3.03
CA GLY A 253 10.86 41.03 -1.67
C GLY A 253 9.73 41.31 -0.67
N THR A 254 8.48 41.41 -1.13
CA THR A 254 7.33 41.79 -0.31
C THR A 254 6.52 40.59 0.10
N LEU A 255 6.40 40.41 1.42
CA LEU A 255 5.44 39.47 2.02
C LEU A 255 4.08 40.18 2.15
N LEU A 256 2.99 39.43 2.04
CA LEU A 256 1.67 39.99 2.35
C LEU A 256 1.68 40.49 3.79
N LYS A 257 1.52 41.82 3.97
CA LYS A 257 1.37 42.43 5.29
C LYS A 257 0.12 41.82 5.93
N ILE A 258 0.23 41.45 7.21
CA ILE A 258 -0.90 41.02 8.03
C ILE A 258 -1.85 42.22 8.19
N GLY A 259 -2.69 42.44 7.21
CA GLY A 259 -3.80 43.38 7.29
C GLY A 259 -5.09 42.56 7.27
N ASN A 260 -6.05 42.89 8.12
CA ASN A 260 -7.40 42.31 8.16
C ASN A 260 -8.14 42.51 6.83
N THR A 261 -7.79 41.72 5.79
CA THR A 261 -8.56 41.64 4.55
C THR A 261 -8.38 40.22 3.97
N ASP A 262 -8.96 39.23 4.60
CA ASP A 262 -9.41 38.02 3.93
C ASP A 262 -10.83 38.29 3.39
N SER A 263 -10.92 39.16 2.39
CA SER A 263 -12.17 39.36 1.62
C SER A 263 -11.98 38.82 0.21
N LEU A 264 -12.14 37.53 0.03
CA LEU A 264 -12.67 36.99 -1.20
C LEU A 264 -14.20 36.96 -1.01
N SER A 265 -14.87 37.88 -1.74
CA SER A 265 -16.30 38.08 -1.89
C SER A 265 -17.11 38.11 -0.58
N SER A 266 -17.63 39.26 -0.32
CA SER A 266 -18.71 39.56 0.60
C SER A 266 -19.93 38.67 0.31
N ASP A 267 -20.02 37.56 1.04
CA ASP A 267 -21.23 37.17 1.70
C ASP A 267 -20.88 37.03 3.17
N VAL A 268 -21.38 37.99 3.93
CA VAL A 268 -21.31 38.00 5.39
C VAL A 268 -22.05 36.75 5.84
N MET A 269 -21.31 35.68 6.08
CA MET A 269 -21.86 34.52 6.78
C MET A 269 -21.92 34.87 8.25
N ASP A 270 -23.11 34.89 8.78
CA ASP A 270 -23.44 35.18 10.16
C ASP A 270 -22.68 34.20 11.10
N VAL A 271 -22.28 34.69 12.25
CA VAL A 271 -21.59 33.90 13.30
C VAL A 271 -22.42 32.68 13.72
N GLU A 272 -23.74 32.73 13.52
CA GLU A 272 -24.67 31.62 13.75
C GLU A 272 -24.53 30.50 12.70
N ASP A 273 -24.22 30.81 11.43
CA ASP A 273 -23.95 29.82 10.39
C ASP A 273 -22.62 29.09 10.61
N MET A 274 -21.60 29.77 11.13
CA MET A 274 -20.33 29.16 11.51
C MET A 274 -20.51 28.16 12.67
N GLY A 275 -21.44 28.44 13.57
CA GLY A 275 -21.84 27.51 14.67
C GLY A 275 -22.55 26.26 14.10
N SER A 276 -23.42 26.42 13.12
CA SER A 276 -24.14 25.30 12.49
C SER A 276 -23.22 24.46 11.60
N MET A 277 -22.23 25.08 10.91
CA MET A 277 -21.23 24.37 10.14
C MET A 277 -20.21 23.65 11.03
N MET A 278 -19.78 24.27 12.14
CA MET A 278 -18.96 23.59 13.16
C MET A 278 -19.75 22.45 13.83
N ALA A 279 -21.04 22.62 14.07
CA ALA A 279 -21.90 21.56 14.59
C ALA A 279 -22.10 20.45 13.56
N LYS A 280 -22.23 20.77 12.27
CA LYS A 280 -22.35 19.79 11.18
C LYS A 280 -21.02 19.07 10.92
N ALA A 281 -19.89 19.77 10.89
CA ALA A 281 -18.55 19.18 10.82
C ALA A 281 -18.20 18.36 12.08
N LYS A 282 -18.69 18.79 13.25
CA LYS A 282 -18.55 18.05 14.49
C LYS A 282 -19.52 16.87 14.58
N ALA A 283 -20.70 16.97 13.96
CA ALA A 283 -21.64 15.86 13.83
C ALA A 283 -21.16 14.84 12.77
N GLU A 284 -20.53 15.26 11.68
CA GLU A 284 -19.90 14.36 10.70
C GLU A 284 -18.60 13.73 11.26
N ALA A 285 -17.85 14.44 12.09
CA ALA A 285 -16.72 13.89 12.85
C ALA A 285 -17.17 13.03 14.06
N ALA A 286 -18.41 13.19 14.52
CA ALA A 286 -19.05 12.42 15.58
C ALA A 286 -19.91 11.26 15.06
N LEU A 287 -19.93 11.00 13.74
CA LEU A 287 -20.47 9.74 13.24
C LEU A 287 -19.66 8.60 13.88
N PRO A 288 -20.30 7.62 14.51
CA PRO A 288 -19.61 6.51 15.13
C PRO A 288 -18.65 5.88 14.12
N VAL A 289 -17.43 5.59 14.56
CA VAL A 289 -16.48 4.82 13.78
C VAL A 289 -17.22 3.59 13.23
N GLY A 290 -17.22 3.40 11.91
CA GLY A 290 -17.90 2.27 11.29
C GLY A 290 -19.21 2.59 10.55
N THR A 291 -19.58 3.83 10.36
CA THR A 291 -20.80 4.19 9.59
C THR A 291 -20.51 4.55 8.13
N LYS A 292 -19.31 5.05 7.82
CA LYS A 292 -18.92 5.48 6.47
C LYS A 292 -18.54 4.26 5.60
N GLU A 293 -19.08 4.19 4.40
CA GLU A 293 -18.67 3.19 3.40
C GLU A 293 -17.24 3.47 2.90
N MET A 294 -16.43 2.42 2.71
CA MET A 294 -15.09 2.54 2.13
C MET A 294 -15.15 2.97 0.66
N VAL A 295 -16.09 2.39 -0.09
CA VAL A 295 -16.33 2.69 -1.51
C VAL A 295 -17.84 2.77 -1.72
N SER A 296 -18.40 3.98 -1.68
CA SER A 296 -19.79 4.21 -2.03
C SER A 296 -20.04 4.00 -3.52
N THR A 297 -21.23 3.51 -3.88
CA THR A 297 -21.64 3.29 -5.29
C THR A 297 -21.61 4.54 -6.15
N GLU A 298 -21.78 5.71 -5.55
CA GLU A 298 -21.76 7.01 -6.23
C GLU A 298 -20.34 7.56 -6.40
N SER A 299 -19.36 7.01 -5.67
CA SER A 299 -18.01 7.53 -5.62
C SER A 299 -17.28 7.37 -6.96
N PRO A 300 -16.37 8.31 -7.31
CA PRO A 300 -15.50 8.17 -8.48
C PRO A 300 -14.65 6.89 -8.42
N THR A 301 -14.28 6.43 -7.22
CA THR A 301 -13.54 5.17 -7.01
C THR A 301 -14.36 3.98 -7.47
N TYR A 302 -15.66 3.92 -7.14
CA TYR A 302 -16.55 2.87 -7.61
C TYR A 302 -16.64 2.86 -9.13
N LYS A 303 -16.85 4.02 -9.75
CA LYS A 303 -16.91 4.16 -11.22
C LYS A 303 -15.61 3.73 -11.88
N ALA A 304 -14.45 4.10 -11.32
CA ALA A 304 -13.14 3.72 -11.82
C ALA A 304 -12.88 2.21 -11.70
N LEU A 305 -13.23 1.60 -10.55
CA LEU A 305 -13.13 0.16 -10.33
C LEU A 305 -14.00 -0.61 -11.32
N THR A 306 -15.26 -0.21 -11.48
CA THR A 306 -16.22 -0.85 -12.40
C THR A 306 -15.74 -0.76 -13.85
N LYS A 307 -15.25 0.41 -14.29
CA LYS A 307 -14.65 0.60 -15.62
C LYS A 307 -13.45 -0.32 -15.85
N GLN A 308 -12.67 -0.62 -14.82
CA GLN A 308 -11.54 -1.56 -14.88
C GLN A 308 -11.95 -3.03 -14.75
N GLY A 309 -13.24 -3.32 -14.69
CA GLY A 309 -13.80 -4.67 -14.66
C GLY A 309 -13.87 -5.31 -13.27
N TYR A 310 -13.73 -4.54 -12.20
CA TYR A 310 -14.06 -5.01 -10.85
C TYR A 310 -15.58 -5.05 -10.64
N SER A 311 -16.02 -5.92 -9.76
CA SER A 311 -17.31 -5.79 -9.08
C SER A 311 -17.04 -5.49 -7.63
N VAL A 312 -17.47 -4.34 -7.17
CA VAL A 312 -17.47 -3.98 -5.75
C VAL A 312 -18.65 -4.70 -5.10
N VAL A 313 -18.43 -5.29 -3.94
CA VAL A 313 -19.42 -6.04 -3.16
C VAL A 313 -19.50 -5.44 -1.78
N GLY A 314 -20.71 -5.07 -1.38
CA GLY A 314 -20.89 -4.27 -0.16
C GLY A 314 -20.15 -2.94 -0.25
N SER A 315 -19.66 -2.46 0.87
CA SER A 315 -19.00 -1.17 1.00
C SER A 315 -17.48 -1.20 0.85
N HIS A 316 -16.82 -2.40 0.91
CA HIS A 316 -15.37 -2.48 1.02
C HIS A 316 -14.72 -3.68 0.33
N SER A 317 -15.49 -4.56 -0.30
CA SER A 317 -14.99 -5.80 -0.89
C SER A 317 -15.05 -5.77 -2.41
N GLY A 318 -14.29 -6.64 -3.07
CA GLY A 318 -14.28 -6.68 -4.52
C GLY A 318 -13.85 -8.01 -5.12
N VAL A 319 -14.28 -8.26 -6.37
CA VAL A 319 -13.93 -9.43 -7.16
C VAL A 319 -13.69 -9.05 -8.62
N LYS A 320 -12.78 -9.77 -9.27
CA LYS A 320 -12.46 -9.54 -10.68
C LYS A 320 -12.09 -10.86 -11.37
N ILE A 321 -12.44 -11.00 -12.64
CA ILE A 321 -11.91 -12.08 -13.50
C ILE A 321 -10.51 -11.66 -13.97
N CYS A 322 -9.50 -12.44 -13.60
CA CYS A 322 -8.14 -12.16 -14.03
C CYS A 322 -7.89 -12.56 -15.50
N ARG A 323 -6.79 -12.07 -16.06
CA ARG A 323 -6.41 -12.42 -17.44
C ARG A 323 -6.11 -13.91 -17.63
N TRP A 324 -5.60 -14.57 -16.58
CA TRP A 324 -5.26 -15.99 -16.63
C TRP A 324 -6.49 -16.88 -16.58
N THR A 325 -7.55 -16.49 -15.87
CA THR A 325 -8.86 -17.15 -15.95
C THR A 325 -9.35 -17.15 -17.40
N LYS A 326 -9.30 -15.99 -18.07
CA LYS A 326 -9.68 -15.85 -19.49
C LYS A 326 -8.78 -16.66 -20.43
N SER A 327 -7.48 -16.76 -20.12
CA SER A 327 -6.51 -17.56 -20.88
C SER A 327 -6.78 -19.05 -20.72
N ALA A 328 -6.95 -19.53 -19.51
CA ALA A 328 -7.24 -20.92 -19.18
C ALA A 328 -8.56 -21.40 -19.80
N MET A 329 -9.61 -20.57 -19.74
CA MET A 329 -10.90 -20.85 -20.40
C MET A 329 -10.77 -21.08 -21.90
N ARG A 330 -9.73 -20.54 -22.54
CA ARG A 330 -9.45 -20.68 -23.99
C ARG A 330 -8.38 -21.72 -24.32
N GLY A 331 -7.91 -22.51 -23.34
CA GLY A 331 -6.83 -23.47 -23.53
C GLY A 331 -5.51 -22.83 -23.95
N ARG A 332 -5.23 -21.60 -23.47
CA ARG A 332 -4.05 -20.81 -23.85
C ARG A 332 -3.01 -20.67 -22.74
N GLY A 333 -3.06 -21.55 -21.74
CA GLY A 333 -2.17 -21.60 -20.59
C GLY A 333 -2.78 -21.03 -19.32
N PHE A 334 -2.16 -21.43 -18.21
CA PHE A 334 -2.51 -21.06 -16.84
C PHE A 334 -1.54 -20.00 -16.30
N CYS A 335 -1.81 -19.48 -15.12
CA CYS A 335 -0.85 -18.65 -14.40
C CYS A 335 0.20 -19.53 -13.69
N TYR A 336 1.29 -18.92 -13.26
CA TYR A 336 2.36 -19.61 -12.54
C TYR A 336 1.89 -20.39 -11.32
N LYS A 337 0.79 -20.00 -10.67
CA LYS A 337 0.22 -20.73 -9.53
C LYS A 337 -0.23 -22.15 -9.91
N TYR A 338 -0.52 -22.41 -11.17
CA TYR A 338 -0.79 -23.78 -11.64
C TYR A 338 0.49 -24.61 -11.64
N SER A 339 1.56 -24.10 -12.25
CA SER A 339 2.86 -24.77 -12.28
C SER A 339 3.42 -24.99 -10.88
N PHE A 340 3.25 -24.01 -9.97
CA PHE A 340 3.82 -24.08 -8.63
C PHE A 340 2.98 -24.88 -7.63
N TYR A 341 1.66 -24.79 -7.71
CA TYR A 341 0.76 -25.28 -6.63
C TYR A 341 -0.46 -26.05 -7.12
N GLY A 342 -0.62 -26.28 -8.42
CA GLY A 342 -1.74 -27.01 -8.99
C GLY A 342 -3.04 -26.20 -9.09
N ILE A 343 -3.00 -24.85 -9.01
CA ILE A 343 -4.19 -24.00 -9.08
C ILE A 343 -4.61 -23.79 -10.51
N ARG A 344 -5.65 -24.48 -10.98
CA ARG A 344 -6.25 -24.26 -12.30
C ARG A 344 -6.90 -22.88 -12.37
N SER A 345 -6.42 -22.01 -13.28
CA SER A 345 -6.79 -20.59 -13.29
C SER A 345 -8.29 -20.34 -13.58
N HIS A 346 -8.97 -21.22 -14.29
CA HIS A 346 -10.42 -21.09 -14.55
C HIS A 346 -11.28 -21.50 -13.33
N LEU A 347 -10.71 -22.21 -12.36
CA LEU A 347 -11.35 -22.54 -11.08
C LEU A 347 -11.00 -21.55 -9.95
N CYS A 348 -10.19 -20.54 -10.28
CA CYS A 348 -9.68 -19.57 -9.31
C CYS A 348 -10.45 -18.25 -9.38
N MET A 349 -10.97 -17.84 -8.23
CA MET A 349 -11.59 -16.54 -8.01
C MET A 349 -10.57 -15.58 -7.38
N GLU A 350 -10.33 -14.42 -8.01
CA GLU A 350 -9.56 -13.34 -7.42
C GLU A 350 -10.47 -12.37 -6.69
N ALA A 351 -10.32 -12.27 -5.38
CA ALA A 351 -11.18 -11.47 -4.52
C ALA A 351 -10.39 -10.76 -3.42
N THR A 352 -11.03 -9.78 -2.81
CA THR A 352 -10.54 -9.11 -1.61
C THR A 352 -11.73 -8.72 -0.72
N PRO A 353 -11.69 -9.01 0.59
CA PRO A 353 -12.66 -8.50 1.53
C PRO A 353 -12.33 -7.07 1.99
N SER A 354 -11.16 -6.52 1.63
CA SER A 354 -10.77 -5.14 1.91
C SER A 354 -10.06 -4.50 0.73
N LEU A 355 -10.66 -3.43 0.21
CA LEU A 355 -10.06 -2.59 -0.83
C LEU A 355 -9.02 -1.61 -0.26
N ALA A 356 -9.01 -1.36 1.06
CA ALA A 356 -8.03 -0.50 1.70
C ALA A 356 -6.68 -1.19 1.86
N CYS A 357 -5.61 -0.39 1.82
CA CYS A 357 -4.23 -0.84 2.01
C CYS A 357 -3.44 0.17 2.86
N ALA A 358 -2.46 -0.32 3.61
CA ALA A 358 -1.52 0.53 4.34
C ALA A 358 -0.27 0.89 3.53
N ASN A 359 -0.14 0.42 2.29
CA ASN A 359 1.00 0.68 1.41
C ASN A 359 0.55 1.36 0.10
N LYS A 360 1.50 2.08 -0.53
CA LYS A 360 1.35 2.73 -1.84
C LYS A 360 2.46 2.28 -2.80
N CYS A 361 2.66 0.97 -2.95
CA CYS A 361 3.76 0.37 -3.69
C CYS A 361 3.90 0.96 -5.10
N THR A 362 5.15 1.21 -5.52
CA THR A 362 5.49 1.79 -6.84
C THR A 362 4.99 0.95 -8.01
N PHE A 363 4.95 -0.36 -7.83
CA PHE A 363 4.48 -1.33 -8.82
C PHE A 363 3.01 -1.74 -8.64
N CYS A 364 2.29 -1.09 -7.72
CA CYS A 364 0.87 -1.40 -7.51
C CYS A 364 0.07 -1.12 -8.77
N TRP A 365 -0.55 -2.14 -9.34
CA TRP A 365 -1.33 -2.03 -10.57
C TRP A 365 -2.62 -1.20 -10.42
N ARG A 366 -2.94 -0.77 -9.21
CA ARG A 366 -3.95 0.25 -8.90
C ARG A 366 -3.38 1.66 -8.86
N HIS A 367 -2.08 1.84 -9.06
CA HIS A 367 -1.42 3.14 -9.10
C HIS A 367 -1.77 4.04 -7.91
N GLY A 368 -1.82 3.46 -6.69
CA GLY A 368 -2.11 4.22 -5.47
C GLY A 368 -3.54 4.76 -5.31
N THR A 369 -4.48 4.36 -6.17
CA THR A 369 -5.89 4.82 -6.11
C THR A 369 -6.76 4.01 -5.15
N ASN A 370 -6.19 3.07 -4.40
CA ASN A 370 -6.91 2.35 -3.36
C ASN A 370 -7.24 3.29 -2.18
N PRO A 371 -8.35 3.05 -1.47
CA PRO A 371 -8.52 3.60 -0.14
C PRO A 371 -7.33 3.25 0.74
N VAL A 372 -6.88 4.20 1.56
CA VAL A 372 -5.71 4.00 2.42
C VAL A 372 -6.08 4.16 3.88
N GLY A 373 -5.41 3.39 4.75
CA GLY A 373 -5.64 3.47 6.19
C GLY A 373 -4.72 2.55 6.97
N THR A 374 -4.44 2.95 8.21
CA THR A 374 -3.66 2.18 9.18
C THR A 374 -4.54 1.47 10.21
N SER A 375 -5.82 1.88 10.33
CA SER A 375 -6.84 1.27 11.17
C SER A 375 -8.17 1.18 10.43
N TRP A 376 -8.97 0.17 10.75
CA TRP A 376 -10.30 0.02 10.16
C TRP A 376 -11.25 1.06 10.75
N ARG A 377 -11.85 1.88 9.92
CA ARG A 377 -12.75 2.98 10.33
C ARG A 377 -14.05 3.04 9.53
N TRP A 378 -14.21 2.13 8.60
CA TRP A 378 -15.36 2.08 7.71
C TRP A 378 -16.42 1.12 8.23
N LYS A 379 -17.60 1.21 7.62
CA LYS A 379 -18.66 0.23 7.82
C LYS A 379 -18.10 -1.17 7.55
N VAL A 380 -18.45 -2.11 8.42
CA VAL A 380 -18.05 -3.51 8.29
C VAL A 380 -19.24 -4.30 7.79
N ASP A 381 -19.11 -4.89 6.61
CA ASP A 381 -20.13 -5.78 6.06
C ASP A 381 -19.91 -7.20 6.58
N PRO A 382 -20.99 -7.98 6.86
CA PRO A 382 -20.88 -9.34 7.35
C PRO A 382 -20.17 -10.28 6.37
N PRO A 383 -19.33 -11.24 6.83
CA PRO A 383 -18.56 -12.12 5.98
C PRO A 383 -19.43 -13.00 5.06
N GLU A 384 -20.58 -13.45 5.50
CA GLU A 384 -21.53 -14.23 4.69
C GLU A 384 -22.06 -13.41 3.51
N MET A 385 -22.48 -12.16 3.75
CA MET A 385 -22.95 -11.25 2.68
C MET A 385 -21.86 -11.00 1.65
N ILE A 386 -20.61 -10.78 2.11
CA ILE A 386 -19.46 -10.56 1.24
C ILE A 386 -19.21 -11.80 0.39
N LEU A 387 -19.14 -12.99 1.00
CA LEU A 387 -18.85 -14.23 0.28
C LEU A 387 -19.90 -14.55 -0.77
N GLN A 388 -21.18 -14.46 -0.42
CA GLN A 388 -22.29 -14.66 -1.37
C GLN A 388 -22.25 -13.63 -2.51
N GLY A 389 -22.01 -12.36 -2.18
CA GLY A 389 -21.90 -11.29 -3.17
C GLY A 389 -20.72 -11.48 -4.13
N ILE A 390 -19.56 -11.86 -3.62
CA ILE A 390 -18.34 -12.14 -4.42
C ILE A 390 -18.59 -13.34 -5.36
N LEU A 391 -19.13 -14.45 -4.85
CA LEU A 391 -19.45 -15.62 -5.67
C LEU A 391 -20.48 -15.28 -6.76
N LYS A 392 -21.57 -14.60 -6.40
CA LYS A 392 -22.58 -14.14 -7.35
C LYS A 392 -21.97 -13.26 -8.45
N ALA A 393 -21.14 -12.29 -8.09
CA ALA A 393 -20.51 -11.39 -9.03
C ALA A 393 -19.47 -12.12 -9.91
N HIS A 394 -18.72 -13.08 -9.36
CA HIS A 394 -17.78 -13.91 -10.10
C HIS A 394 -18.51 -14.74 -11.16
N TYR A 395 -19.56 -15.48 -10.78
CA TYR A 395 -20.34 -16.29 -11.71
C TYR A 395 -21.07 -15.45 -12.77
N ALA A 396 -21.55 -14.25 -12.41
CA ALA A 396 -22.13 -13.32 -13.37
C ALA A 396 -21.11 -12.92 -14.45
N LYS A 397 -19.86 -12.67 -14.06
CA LYS A 397 -18.78 -12.37 -15.01
C LYS A 397 -18.36 -13.58 -15.86
N LEU A 398 -18.39 -14.79 -15.30
CA LEU A 398 -18.14 -16.03 -16.08
C LEU A 398 -19.23 -16.25 -17.13
N LYS A 399 -20.50 -15.96 -16.82
CA LYS A 399 -21.60 -16.05 -17.79
C LYS A 399 -21.35 -15.20 -19.05
N LEU A 400 -20.67 -14.07 -18.93
CA LEU A 400 -20.29 -13.23 -20.08
C LEU A 400 -19.24 -13.91 -20.99
N MET A 401 -18.58 -14.96 -20.51
CA MET A 401 -17.63 -15.75 -21.31
C MET A 401 -18.32 -16.83 -22.15
N LYS A 402 -19.59 -17.15 -21.88
CA LYS A 402 -20.37 -18.11 -22.67
C LYS A 402 -20.53 -17.61 -24.10
N GLY A 403 -20.17 -18.43 -25.05
CA GLY A 403 -20.28 -18.07 -26.49
C GLY A 403 -19.14 -17.15 -26.99
N VAL A 404 -18.18 -16.75 -26.14
CA VAL A 404 -17.01 -16.00 -26.62
C VAL A 404 -16.12 -16.92 -27.45
N PRO A 405 -15.72 -16.53 -28.69
CA PRO A 405 -14.92 -17.38 -29.57
C PRO A 405 -13.64 -17.90 -28.89
N GLY A 406 -13.43 -19.21 -29.01
CA GLY A 406 -12.26 -19.89 -28.46
C GLY A 406 -12.36 -20.28 -27.00
N VAL A 407 -13.47 -20.06 -26.33
CA VAL A 407 -13.74 -20.64 -25.00
C VAL A 407 -14.09 -22.10 -25.15
N LEU A 408 -13.38 -22.95 -24.40
CA LEU A 408 -13.60 -24.40 -24.40
C LEU A 408 -14.82 -24.74 -23.53
N PRO A 409 -15.80 -25.52 -24.05
CA PRO A 409 -17.01 -25.86 -23.29
C PRO A 409 -16.73 -26.54 -21.96
N ASP A 410 -15.84 -27.52 -21.93
CA ASP A 410 -15.49 -28.28 -20.72
C ASP A 410 -14.88 -27.37 -19.65
N ARG A 411 -13.97 -26.47 -20.05
CA ARG A 411 -13.37 -25.47 -19.12
C ARG A 411 -14.40 -24.47 -18.58
N TYR A 412 -15.41 -24.14 -19.42
CA TYR A 412 -16.51 -23.29 -19.01
C TYR A 412 -17.41 -23.98 -17.98
N GLU A 413 -17.71 -25.27 -18.20
CA GLU A 413 -18.50 -26.07 -17.27
C GLU A 413 -17.77 -26.26 -15.94
N GLU A 414 -16.48 -26.63 -15.94
CA GLU A 414 -15.64 -26.73 -14.75
C GLU A 414 -15.63 -25.41 -13.96
N ALA A 415 -15.53 -24.26 -14.64
CA ALA A 415 -15.51 -22.95 -14.01
C ALA A 415 -16.83 -22.56 -13.30
N SER A 416 -17.91 -23.31 -13.53
CA SER A 416 -19.17 -23.14 -12.80
C SER A 416 -19.06 -23.43 -11.31
N ARG A 417 -17.97 -24.09 -10.87
CA ARG A 417 -17.66 -24.38 -9.48
C ARG A 417 -16.27 -23.83 -9.11
N VAL A 418 -16.24 -22.72 -8.37
CA VAL A 418 -14.99 -22.16 -7.78
C VAL A 418 -14.37 -23.16 -6.81
N ARG A 419 -13.07 -23.40 -6.95
CA ARG A 419 -12.27 -24.28 -6.07
C ARG A 419 -11.21 -23.55 -5.29
N HIS A 420 -10.80 -22.37 -5.74
CA HIS A 420 -9.71 -21.61 -5.16
C HIS A 420 -10.09 -20.15 -5.05
N CYS A 421 -9.73 -19.51 -3.94
CA CYS A 421 -9.88 -18.07 -3.73
C CYS A 421 -8.51 -17.45 -3.48
N ALA A 422 -8.07 -16.61 -4.43
CA ALA A 422 -6.87 -15.82 -4.29
C ALA A 422 -7.20 -14.47 -3.63
N LEU A 423 -6.91 -14.36 -2.34
CA LEU A 423 -7.04 -13.14 -1.54
C LEU A 423 -5.81 -12.25 -1.78
N SER A 424 -5.67 -11.78 -3.03
CA SER A 424 -4.53 -11.01 -3.51
C SER A 424 -4.91 -10.02 -4.61
N LEU A 425 -6.20 -9.68 -4.70
CA LEU A 425 -6.72 -8.89 -5.82
C LEU A 425 -6.22 -7.44 -5.76
N VAL A 426 -6.59 -6.70 -4.73
CA VAL A 426 -6.16 -5.34 -4.41
C VAL A 426 -6.43 -5.09 -2.92
N GLY A 427 -5.89 -4.00 -2.38
CA GLY A 427 -6.01 -3.69 -0.97
C GLY A 427 -5.21 -4.67 -0.10
N GLU A 428 -5.63 -4.82 1.13
CA GLU A 428 -4.99 -5.68 2.12
C GLU A 428 -6.05 -6.60 2.77
N PRO A 429 -6.16 -7.87 2.33
CA PRO A 429 -7.22 -8.77 2.81
C PRO A 429 -7.24 -9.01 4.32
N ILE A 430 -6.05 -9.11 4.94
CA ILE A 430 -5.92 -9.36 6.39
C ILE A 430 -6.42 -8.18 7.23
N PHE A 431 -6.60 -7.01 6.62
CA PHE A 431 -7.12 -5.81 7.27
C PHE A 431 -8.61 -5.91 7.61
N TYR A 432 -9.36 -6.81 6.95
CA TYR A 432 -10.77 -7.05 7.22
C TYR A 432 -10.99 -7.66 8.61
N PRO A 433 -11.81 -7.05 9.49
CA PRO A 433 -11.94 -7.49 10.89
C PRO A 433 -12.40 -8.95 11.07
N TYR A 434 -13.24 -9.46 10.15
CA TYR A 434 -13.76 -10.83 10.18
C TYR A 434 -13.09 -11.74 9.15
N ILE A 435 -11.77 -11.57 8.93
CA ILE A 435 -11.03 -12.34 7.92
C ILE A 435 -11.02 -13.84 8.23
N ASN A 436 -10.97 -14.23 9.52
CA ASN A 436 -10.96 -15.60 9.94
C ASN A 436 -12.28 -16.32 9.64
N GLU A 437 -13.39 -15.66 9.94
CA GLU A 437 -14.73 -16.16 9.64
C GLU A 437 -14.94 -16.28 8.14
N PHE A 438 -14.48 -15.28 7.37
CA PHE A 438 -14.54 -15.32 5.91
C PHE A 438 -13.77 -16.48 5.33
N VAL A 439 -12.56 -16.77 5.83
CA VAL A 439 -11.73 -17.90 5.40
C VAL A 439 -12.37 -19.24 5.83
N SER A 440 -12.93 -19.34 7.03
CA SER A 440 -13.65 -20.53 7.48
C SER A 440 -14.80 -20.86 6.53
N MET A 441 -15.60 -19.88 6.14
CA MET A 441 -16.70 -20.06 5.20
C MET A 441 -16.26 -20.49 3.79
N LEU A 442 -15.05 -20.06 3.35
CA LEU A 442 -14.45 -20.60 2.12
C LEU A 442 -14.13 -22.09 2.26
N HIS A 443 -13.49 -22.48 3.36
CA HIS A 443 -13.10 -23.86 3.61
C HIS A 443 -14.32 -24.80 3.77
N GLU A 444 -15.40 -24.34 4.42
CA GLU A 444 -16.66 -25.09 4.51
C GLU A 444 -17.27 -25.42 3.15
N ARG A 445 -16.99 -24.56 2.14
CA ARG A 445 -17.42 -24.77 0.74
C ARG A 445 -16.38 -25.48 -0.13
N GLU A 446 -15.34 -26.03 0.49
CA GLU A 446 -14.19 -26.63 -0.19
C GLU A 446 -13.52 -25.68 -1.20
N ILE A 447 -13.44 -24.40 -0.86
CA ILE A 447 -12.70 -23.37 -1.60
C ILE A 447 -11.40 -23.08 -0.87
N SER A 448 -10.27 -23.42 -1.46
CA SER A 448 -8.96 -23.16 -0.88
C SER A 448 -8.65 -21.66 -0.84
N SER A 449 -7.87 -21.22 0.16
CA SER A 449 -7.57 -19.83 0.43
C SER A 449 -6.08 -19.53 0.27
N PHE A 450 -5.75 -18.52 -0.55
CA PHE A 450 -4.40 -18.01 -0.77
C PHE A 450 -4.36 -16.56 -0.33
N LEU A 451 -3.89 -16.31 0.90
CA LEU A 451 -3.89 -14.98 1.51
C LEU A 451 -2.52 -14.34 1.37
N VAL A 452 -2.48 -13.16 0.75
CA VAL A 452 -1.27 -12.34 0.60
C VAL A 452 -1.38 -11.12 1.50
N THR A 453 -0.36 -10.88 2.32
CA THR A 453 -0.26 -9.69 3.18
C THR A 453 1.00 -8.89 2.86
N ASN A 454 0.91 -7.57 3.05
CA ASN A 454 2.02 -6.62 2.92
C ASN A 454 2.85 -6.47 4.20
N ALA A 455 2.65 -7.36 5.19
CA ALA A 455 3.38 -7.39 6.45
C ALA A 455 3.26 -6.10 7.32
N GLN A 456 2.14 -5.39 7.23
CA GLN A 456 1.94 -4.18 8.04
C GLN A 456 0.97 -4.36 9.23
N HIS A 457 0.38 -5.55 9.37
CA HIS A 457 -0.61 -5.87 10.40
C HIS A 457 -0.19 -7.09 11.25
N PRO A 458 0.87 -6.99 12.11
CA PRO A 458 1.41 -8.13 12.85
C PRO A 458 0.38 -8.80 13.77
N GLU A 459 -0.48 -8.04 14.46
CA GLU A 459 -1.48 -8.62 15.35
C GLU A 459 -2.56 -9.39 14.56
N ALA A 460 -2.99 -8.88 13.41
CA ALA A 460 -3.92 -9.59 12.54
C ALA A 460 -3.28 -10.89 12.01
N LEU A 461 -1.98 -10.85 11.66
CA LEU A 461 -1.24 -12.02 11.21
C LEU A 461 -1.06 -13.04 12.35
N ARG A 462 -0.77 -12.59 13.56
CA ARG A 462 -0.67 -13.48 14.76
C ARG A 462 -1.97 -14.24 14.99
N ASN A 463 -3.10 -13.53 14.91
CA ASN A 463 -4.43 -14.05 15.14
C ASN A 463 -5.04 -14.74 13.91
N MET A 464 -4.35 -14.73 12.76
CA MET A 464 -4.81 -15.37 11.53
C MET A 464 -4.85 -16.89 11.70
N GLY A 465 -6.01 -17.47 11.50
CA GLY A 465 -6.24 -18.91 11.50
C GLY A 465 -5.58 -19.62 10.31
N MET A 466 -5.92 -20.89 10.14
CA MET A 466 -5.38 -21.71 9.06
C MET A 466 -5.90 -21.24 7.70
N VAL A 467 -5.01 -20.93 6.78
CA VAL A 467 -5.26 -20.74 5.34
C VAL A 467 -4.55 -21.83 4.57
N THR A 468 -4.97 -22.11 3.34
CA THR A 468 -4.33 -23.16 2.54
C THR A 468 -2.86 -22.80 2.26
N GLN A 469 -2.57 -21.52 1.98
CA GLN A 469 -1.22 -21.01 1.83
C GLN A 469 -1.17 -19.53 2.18
N LEU A 470 -0.19 -19.14 3.01
CA LEU A 470 -0.01 -17.80 3.54
C LEU A 470 1.21 -17.15 2.91
N TYR A 471 1.02 -16.00 2.31
CA TYR A 471 2.07 -15.23 1.64
C TYR A 471 2.37 -13.94 2.39
N VAL A 472 3.65 -13.64 2.51
CA VAL A 472 4.14 -12.32 2.90
C VAL A 472 4.90 -11.72 1.72
N SER A 473 4.49 -10.52 1.31
CA SER A 473 5.24 -9.74 0.32
C SER A 473 6.53 -9.23 0.94
N VAL A 474 7.67 -9.57 0.33
CA VAL A 474 9.01 -9.12 0.72
C VAL A 474 9.62 -8.43 -0.50
N ASP A 475 9.18 -7.21 -0.73
CA ASP A 475 9.49 -6.47 -1.96
C ASP A 475 10.74 -5.59 -1.84
N ALA A 476 11.39 -5.57 -0.65
CA ALA A 476 12.66 -4.90 -0.40
C ALA A 476 13.38 -5.52 0.80
N SER A 477 14.70 -5.45 0.80
CA SER A 477 15.56 -6.09 1.80
C SER A 477 16.08 -5.16 2.89
N THR A 478 15.89 -3.85 2.75
CA THR A 478 16.31 -2.84 3.75
C THR A 478 15.20 -1.86 4.04
N LYS A 479 15.27 -1.20 5.21
CA LYS A 479 14.30 -0.17 5.61
C LYS A 479 14.18 0.95 4.58
N GLN A 480 15.30 1.38 4.00
CA GLN A 480 15.33 2.44 3.00
C GLN A 480 14.71 2.02 1.67
N SER A 481 15.04 0.81 1.18
CA SER A 481 14.48 0.31 -0.06
C SER A 481 12.98 0.00 0.09
N LEU A 482 12.54 -0.54 1.25
CA LEU A 482 11.12 -0.76 1.52
C LEU A 482 10.33 0.55 1.52
N LYS A 483 10.88 1.60 2.12
CA LYS A 483 10.25 2.95 2.09
C LYS A 483 10.09 3.46 0.66
N SER A 484 11.06 3.24 -0.22
CA SER A 484 11.02 3.69 -1.62
C SER A 484 10.12 2.85 -2.51
N VAL A 485 10.08 1.53 -2.30
CA VAL A 485 9.33 0.58 -3.12
C VAL A 485 7.88 0.50 -2.69
N ASP A 486 7.61 0.25 -1.41
CA ASP A 486 6.27 -0.01 -0.87
C ASP A 486 5.56 1.23 -0.35
N ARG A 487 6.31 2.28 -0.01
CA ARG A 487 5.75 3.55 0.49
C ARG A 487 4.69 3.34 1.56
N PRO A 488 5.06 2.67 2.68
CA PRO A 488 4.13 2.33 3.75
C PRO A 488 3.69 3.57 4.55
N LEU A 489 2.46 3.54 5.08
CA LEU A 489 1.87 4.63 5.87
C LEU A 489 2.27 4.57 7.35
N PHE A 490 2.63 3.41 7.86
CA PHE A 490 3.08 3.26 9.23
C PHE A 490 4.49 3.82 9.43
N LYS A 491 4.72 4.55 10.52
CA LYS A 491 6.07 5.06 10.89
C LYS A 491 7.03 3.94 11.27
N ASP A 492 6.50 2.90 11.91
CA ASP A 492 7.18 1.68 12.38
C ASP A 492 7.06 0.53 11.36
N PHE A 493 6.96 0.86 10.06
CA PHE A 493 6.69 -0.09 8.99
C PHE A 493 7.72 -1.21 8.88
N TRP A 494 8.99 -0.92 9.16
CA TRP A 494 10.07 -1.88 9.10
C TRP A 494 9.99 -2.88 10.25
N GLU A 495 9.81 -2.37 11.46
CA GLU A 495 9.64 -3.15 12.67
C GLU A 495 8.40 -4.06 12.57
N ARG A 496 7.30 -3.55 12.00
CA ARG A 496 6.10 -4.35 11.69
C ARG A 496 6.40 -5.48 10.72
N MET A 497 7.14 -5.19 9.65
CA MET A 497 7.53 -6.22 8.68
C MET A 497 8.37 -7.31 9.37
N LEU A 498 9.40 -6.95 10.12
CA LEU A 498 10.24 -7.92 10.81
C LEU A 498 9.42 -8.79 11.78
N THR A 499 8.55 -8.19 12.57
CA THR A 499 7.63 -8.92 13.46
C THR A 499 6.69 -9.85 12.68
N CYS A 500 6.20 -9.44 11.51
CA CYS A 500 5.40 -10.32 10.65
C CYS A 500 6.20 -11.52 10.14
N LEU A 501 7.49 -11.35 9.81
CA LEU A 501 8.34 -12.46 9.38
C LEU A 501 8.60 -13.45 10.54
N GLU A 502 8.84 -12.94 11.74
CA GLU A 502 8.97 -13.77 12.95
C GLU A 502 7.69 -14.57 13.22
N ILE A 503 6.52 -13.91 13.15
CA ILE A 503 5.22 -14.60 13.30
C ILE A 503 5.03 -15.66 12.22
N LEU A 504 5.48 -15.40 10.98
CA LEU A 504 5.33 -16.35 9.88
C LEU A 504 6.07 -17.67 10.15
N ARG A 505 7.23 -17.61 10.82
CA ARG A 505 8.00 -18.80 11.24
C ARG A 505 7.22 -19.72 12.17
N GLU A 506 6.31 -19.17 12.97
CA GLU A 506 5.50 -19.92 13.92
C GLU A 506 4.24 -20.53 13.30
N LYS A 507 3.88 -20.10 12.06
CA LYS A 507 2.69 -20.59 11.38
C LYS A 507 2.87 -22.02 10.89
N ARG A 508 1.82 -22.82 11.04
CA ARG A 508 1.83 -24.25 10.71
C ARG A 508 1.45 -24.58 9.27
N GLN A 509 0.79 -23.65 8.56
CA GLN A 509 0.45 -23.81 7.16
C GLN A 509 1.65 -23.55 6.25
N ARG A 510 1.48 -23.85 4.96
CA ARG A 510 2.46 -23.50 3.94
C ARG A 510 2.64 -21.99 3.92
N THR A 511 3.89 -21.55 4.04
CA THR A 511 4.29 -20.13 4.09
C THR A 511 5.14 -19.78 2.89
N VAL A 512 4.94 -18.58 2.35
CA VAL A 512 5.62 -18.11 1.14
C VAL A 512 6.12 -16.68 1.33
N TYR A 513 7.39 -16.44 1.04
CA TYR A 513 7.87 -15.11 0.71
C TYR A 513 7.60 -14.85 -0.76
N ARG A 514 6.86 -13.79 -1.05
CA ARG A 514 6.60 -13.34 -2.41
C ARG A 514 7.42 -12.10 -2.70
N MET A 515 8.41 -12.27 -3.58
CA MET A 515 9.34 -11.21 -3.95
C MET A 515 9.00 -10.69 -5.35
N THR A 516 8.73 -9.39 -5.47
CA THR A 516 8.52 -8.73 -6.76
C THR A 516 9.77 -7.96 -7.13
N LEU A 517 10.53 -8.47 -8.09
CA LEU A 517 11.79 -7.85 -8.53
C LEU A 517 11.52 -6.68 -9.48
N VAL A 518 12.12 -5.54 -9.16
CA VAL A 518 12.07 -4.30 -9.93
C VAL A 518 13.49 -3.84 -10.20
N LYS A 519 13.90 -3.86 -11.46
CA LYS A 519 15.24 -3.50 -11.88
C LYS A 519 15.56 -2.04 -11.51
N GLY A 520 16.72 -1.82 -10.88
CA GLY A 520 17.14 -0.51 -10.37
C GLY A 520 16.51 -0.09 -9.03
N PHE A 521 15.75 -0.99 -8.36
CA PHE A 521 15.14 -0.71 -7.08
C PHE A 521 15.48 -1.72 -5.98
N ASN A 522 15.39 -3.03 -6.26
CA ASN A 522 15.48 -4.07 -5.22
C ASN A 522 16.24 -5.35 -5.63
N MET A 523 16.99 -5.33 -6.73
CA MET A 523 17.73 -6.52 -7.22
C MET A 523 19.18 -6.58 -6.77
N GLU A 524 19.71 -5.57 -6.10
CA GLU A 524 21.15 -5.47 -5.82
C GLU A 524 21.53 -5.98 -4.42
N GLN A 525 20.59 -5.95 -3.46
CA GLN A 525 20.84 -6.21 -2.03
C GLN A 525 20.53 -7.66 -1.65
N ILE A 526 21.18 -8.64 -2.26
CA ILE A 526 20.87 -10.07 -2.09
C ILE A 526 21.19 -10.55 -0.66
N LYS A 527 22.28 -10.08 -0.07
CA LYS A 527 22.69 -10.45 1.29
C LYS A 527 21.62 -10.10 2.33
N GLU A 528 21.05 -8.92 2.21
CA GLU A 528 20.04 -8.44 3.15
C GLU A 528 18.74 -9.24 3.05
N TYR A 529 18.39 -9.75 1.86
CA TYR A 529 17.26 -10.69 1.73
C TYR A 529 17.49 -12.00 2.49
N THR A 530 18.74 -12.47 2.56
CA THR A 530 19.08 -13.69 3.31
C THR A 530 18.79 -13.52 4.80
N GLU A 531 19.05 -12.35 5.38
CA GLU A 531 18.70 -12.07 6.78
C GLU A 531 17.18 -12.07 7.01
N LEU A 532 16.39 -11.57 6.06
CA LEU A 532 14.94 -11.66 6.16
C LEU A 532 14.43 -13.11 6.04
N ILE A 533 15.08 -13.94 5.21
CA ILE A 533 14.77 -15.36 5.11
C ILE A 533 15.09 -16.08 6.42
N ARG A 534 16.18 -15.74 7.10
CA ARG A 534 16.54 -16.24 8.43
C ARG A 534 15.43 -16.02 9.46
N LEU A 535 14.78 -14.87 9.42
CA LEU A 535 13.72 -14.54 10.38
C LEU A 535 12.49 -15.43 10.21
N GLY A 536 11.98 -15.57 9.01
CA GLY A 536 10.68 -16.23 8.79
C GLY A 536 10.76 -17.67 8.29
N VAL A 537 11.90 -18.12 7.80
CA VAL A 537 12.15 -19.50 7.30
C VAL A 537 10.97 -20.05 6.49
N PRO A 538 10.55 -19.36 5.41
CA PRO A 538 9.35 -19.73 4.67
C PRO A 538 9.50 -21.09 3.99
N CYS A 539 8.40 -21.84 3.81
CA CYS A 539 8.40 -23.08 3.02
C CYS A 539 8.85 -22.84 1.57
N PHE A 540 8.45 -21.69 1.03
CA PHE A 540 8.72 -21.31 -0.38
C PHE A 540 9.13 -19.85 -0.48
N ILE A 541 9.96 -19.57 -1.50
CA ILE A 541 10.27 -18.21 -1.94
C ILE A 541 9.83 -18.10 -3.40
N GLU A 542 8.79 -17.33 -3.65
CA GLU A 542 8.23 -17.06 -4.98
C GLU A 542 8.85 -15.77 -5.52
N VAL A 543 9.78 -15.89 -6.46
CA VAL A 543 10.46 -14.74 -7.05
C VAL A 543 9.87 -14.44 -8.41
N LYS A 544 9.46 -13.21 -8.63
CA LYS A 544 8.78 -12.80 -9.85
C LYS A 544 9.24 -11.44 -10.34
N GLY A 545 9.51 -11.32 -11.63
CA GLY A 545 9.70 -10.03 -12.27
C GLY A 545 8.41 -9.19 -12.23
N VAL A 546 8.55 -7.89 -11.97
CA VAL A 546 7.45 -6.94 -11.95
C VAL A 546 6.66 -6.96 -13.26
N THR A 547 5.35 -6.80 -13.18
CA THR A 547 4.51 -6.61 -14.36
C THR A 547 4.26 -5.13 -14.57
N TYR A 548 4.73 -4.58 -15.68
CA TYR A 548 4.45 -3.20 -16.05
C TYR A 548 2.96 -3.03 -16.40
N SER A 549 2.31 -2.13 -15.69
CA SER A 549 0.85 -1.89 -15.79
C SER A 549 0.47 -0.69 -16.67
N GLY A 550 1.46 -0.05 -17.30
CA GLY A 550 1.29 1.17 -18.07
C GLY A 550 1.84 2.40 -17.35
N ASN A 551 1.90 3.52 -18.05
CA ASN A 551 2.30 4.79 -17.47
C ASN A 551 1.26 5.26 -16.45
N SER A 552 1.74 5.78 -15.34
CA SER A 552 0.93 6.42 -14.32
C SER A 552 1.78 7.47 -13.63
N ASP A 553 1.20 8.62 -13.40
CA ASP A 553 1.85 9.73 -12.70
C ASP A 553 2.25 9.37 -11.24
N GLN A 554 1.72 8.28 -10.73
CA GLN A 554 2.01 7.78 -9.38
C GLN A 554 3.06 6.67 -9.33
N SER A 555 3.47 6.15 -10.50
CA SER A 555 4.49 5.11 -10.59
C SER A 555 5.66 5.60 -11.44
N PRO A 556 6.89 5.67 -10.89
CA PRO A 556 8.06 6.05 -11.65
C PRO A 556 8.54 4.93 -12.59
N LEU A 557 7.84 3.80 -12.62
CA LEU A 557 8.26 2.62 -13.36
C LEU A 557 8.06 2.79 -14.86
N THR A 558 9.03 2.30 -15.60
CA THR A 558 9.04 2.19 -17.05
C THR A 558 9.28 0.73 -17.46
N MET A 559 9.17 0.43 -18.75
CA MET A 559 9.54 -0.90 -19.26
C MET A 559 10.99 -1.29 -18.97
N LYS A 560 11.89 -0.34 -18.72
CA LYS A 560 13.31 -0.59 -18.36
C LYS A 560 13.46 -1.21 -16.97
N ASN A 561 12.46 -1.04 -16.10
CA ASN A 561 12.45 -1.57 -14.73
C ASN A 561 11.94 -3.02 -14.67
N VAL A 562 11.45 -3.57 -15.78
CA VAL A 562 11.01 -4.97 -15.86
C VAL A 562 12.23 -5.84 -16.13
N PRO A 563 12.60 -6.77 -15.23
CA PRO A 563 13.71 -7.68 -15.47
C PRO A 563 13.34 -8.71 -16.54
N TYR A 564 14.34 -9.12 -17.33
CA TYR A 564 14.23 -10.29 -18.19
C TYR A 564 14.23 -11.57 -17.35
N TYR A 565 13.75 -12.65 -17.93
CA TYR A 565 13.66 -13.94 -17.23
C TYR A 565 15.04 -14.44 -16.76
N GLU A 566 16.04 -14.28 -17.58
CA GLU A 566 17.44 -14.63 -17.30
C GLU A 566 17.99 -13.84 -16.09
N GLU A 567 17.64 -12.56 -15.98
CA GLU A 567 18.05 -11.71 -14.84
C GLU A 567 17.38 -12.20 -13.52
N VAL A 568 16.13 -12.71 -13.62
CA VAL A 568 15.45 -13.33 -12.47
C VAL A 568 16.13 -14.64 -12.07
N ILE A 569 16.54 -15.47 -13.03
CA ILE A 569 17.29 -16.71 -12.76
C ILE A 569 18.63 -16.38 -12.07
N ASP A 570 19.39 -15.42 -12.57
CA ASP A 570 20.68 -15.03 -12.00
C ASP A 570 20.54 -14.51 -10.58
N PHE A 571 19.49 -13.71 -10.32
CA PHE A 571 19.17 -13.25 -8.97
C PHE A 571 18.88 -14.42 -8.03
N VAL A 572 18.05 -15.36 -8.45
CA VAL A 572 17.66 -16.53 -7.64
C VAL A 572 18.84 -17.43 -7.35
N LYS A 573 19.71 -17.71 -8.33
CA LYS A 573 20.93 -18.50 -8.13
C LYS A 573 21.84 -17.87 -7.08
N LYS A 574 22.11 -16.58 -7.20
CA LYS A 574 22.91 -15.84 -6.21
C LYS A 574 22.26 -15.85 -4.83
N LEU A 575 20.93 -15.70 -4.75
CA LEU A 575 20.22 -15.76 -3.48
C LEU A 575 20.40 -17.11 -2.80
N ILE A 576 20.29 -18.22 -3.55
CA ILE A 576 20.49 -19.58 -3.01
C ILE A 576 21.95 -19.77 -2.55
N GLU A 577 22.93 -19.31 -3.32
CA GLU A 577 24.34 -19.35 -2.91
C GLU A 577 24.57 -18.63 -1.58
N TYR A 578 23.97 -17.46 -1.39
CA TYR A 578 24.04 -16.72 -0.11
C TYR A 578 23.29 -17.45 1.01
N ILE A 579 22.14 -18.07 0.74
CA ILE A 579 21.41 -18.88 1.70
C ILE A 579 22.28 -20.08 2.15
N ASP A 580 22.88 -20.80 1.22
CA ASP A 580 23.72 -21.97 1.50
C ASP A 580 24.97 -21.62 2.32
N ILE A 581 25.52 -20.42 2.14
CA ILE A 581 26.68 -19.96 2.91
C ILE A 581 26.27 -19.50 4.33
N HIS A 582 25.18 -18.74 4.43
CA HIS A 582 24.87 -17.98 5.66
C HIS A 582 23.78 -18.57 6.53
N LEU A 583 22.97 -19.54 6.05
CA LEU A 583 21.87 -20.14 6.80
C LEU A 583 22.05 -21.63 7.15
N GLN A 584 23.28 -22.13 7.12
CA GLN A 584 23.60 -23.54 7.44
C GLN A 584 23.19 -23.93 8.87
N ASP A 585 23.25 -22.98 9.79
CA ASP A 585 22.88 -23.13 11.19
C ASP A 585 21.39 -23.40 11.42
N LEU A 586 20.53 -23.06 10.45
CA LEU A 586 19.09 -23.31 10.54
C LEU A 586 18.68 -24.76 10.23
N GLY A 587 19.59 -25.57 9.70
CA GLY A 587 19.28 -26.94 9.28
C GLY A 587 18.29 -27.05 8.12
N VAL A 588 18.00 -25.93 7.41
CA VAL A 588 17.08 -25.86 6.28
C VAL A 588 17.86 -25.52 5.02
N ARG A 589 17.60 -26.24 3.95
CA ARG A 589 18.18 -25.96 2.62
C ARG A 589 17.10 -25.57 1.63
N TYR A 590 17.47 -24.72 0.66
CA TYR A 590 16.60 -24.25 -0.38
C TYR A 590 17.19 -24.57 -1.76
N GLU A 591 16.36 -25.03 -2.68
CA GLU A 591 16.72 -25.25 -4.08
C GLU A 591 15.64 -24.70 -5.02
N ILE A 592 15.98 -24.46 -6.29
CA ILE A 592 14.98 -24.10 -7.30
C ILE A 592 14.14 -25.34 -7.60
N ALA A 593 12.85 -25.26 -7.33
CA ALA A 593 11.93 -26.37 -7.51
C ALA A 593 11.16 -26.29 -8.83
N ALA A 594 10.62 -25.13 -9.16
CA ALA A 594 9.74 -24.95 -10.32
C ALA A 594 9.94 -23.58 -10.97
N GLU A 595 9.49 -23.47 -12.23
CA GLU A 595 9.53 -22.23 -12.96
C GLU A 595 8.25 -21.99 -13.77
N HIS A 596 8.03 -20.72 -14.14
CA HIS A 596 7.06 -20.35 -15.16
C HIS A 596 7.64 -19.19 -15.99
N ALA A 597 8.44 -19.52 -16.98
CA ALA A 597 9.20 -18.58 -17.79
C ALA A 597 8.31 -17.50 -18.43
N HIS A 598 7.10 -17.85 -18.87
CA HIS A 598 6.15 -16.93 -19.49
C HIS A 598 5.71 -15.78 -18.58
N SER A 599 5.73 -15.95 -17.27
CA SER A 599 5.42 -14.88 -16.30
C SER A 599 6.65 -14.39 -15.52
N CYS A 600 7.86 -14.73 -15.97
CA CYS A 600 9.12 -14.39 -15.32
C CYS A 600 9.09 -14.74 -13.82
N SER A 601 8.71 -15.99 -13.50
CA SER A 601 8.51 -16.45 -12.12
C SER A 601 9.28 -17.73 -11.86
N ILE A 602 9.94 -17.80 -10.69
CA ILE A 602 10.68 -18.96 -10.20
C ILE A 602 10.21 -19.28 -8.79
N LEU A 603 10.09 -20.55 -8.48
CA LEU A 603 9.80 -21.05 -7.15
C LEU A 603 11.03 -21.71 -6.56
N VAL A 604 11.50 -21.18 -5.45
CA VAL A 604 12.49 -21.78 -4.57
C VAL A 604 11.75 -22.46 -3.43
N ALA A 605 12.11 -23.68 -3.10
CA ALA A 605 11.45 -24.46 -2.06
C ALA A 605 12.47 -25.04 -1.08
N GLN A 606 12.03 -25.24 0.17
CA GLN A 606 12.80 -26.05 1.12
C GLN A 606 12.96 -27.47 0.58
N THR A 607 14.16 -28.05 0.71
CA THR A 607 14.45 -29.43 0.26
C THR A 607 13.59 -30.48 0.96
N ALA A 608 12.98 -30.16 2.09
CA ALA A 608 11.99 -31.01 2.76
C ALA A 608 10.75 -31.30 1.91
N PHE A 609 10.46 -30.49 0.87
CA PHE A 609 9.42 -30.77 -0.14
C PHE A 609 9.90 -31.68 -1.27
N LYS A 610 11.12 -32.20 -1.22
CA LYS A 610 11.68 -33.13 -2.20
C LYS A 610 11.67 -34.55 -1.60
N LYS A 611 10.87 -35.45 -2.15
CA LYS A 611 10.79 -36.85 -1.74
C LYS A 611 11.31 -37.73 -2.87
N ASP A 612 12.20 -38.68 -2.56
CA ASP A 612 12.77 -39.59 -3.53
C ASP A 612 13.33 -38.90 -4.78
N GLY A 613 13.94 -37.73 -4.59
CA GLY A 613 14.50 -36.92 -5.68
C GLY A 613 13.49 -36.08 -6.46
N HIS A 614 12.19 -36.19 -6.18
CA HIS A 614 11.11 -35.51 -6.89
C HIS A 614 10.45 -34.44 -6.02
N TRP A 615 10.11 -33.27 -6.61
CA TRP A 615 9.47 -32.17 -5.92
C TRP A 615 7.99 -32.39 -5.66
N HIS A 616 7.51 -31.93 -4.50
CA HIS A 616 6.11 -32.00 -4.07
C HIS A 616 5.60 -30.60 -3.70
N THR A 617 5.67 -29.66 -4.63
CA THR A 617 5.23 -28.28 -4.41
C THR A 617 3.74 -28.09 -4.63
N HIS A 618 3.07 -28.99 -5.38
CA HIS A 618 1.64 -28.96 -5.54
C HIS A 618 0.91 -29.22 -4.22
N ILE A 619 -0.36 -28.90 -4.19
CA ILE A 619 -1.23 -29.03 -3.01
C ILE A 619 -2.24 -30.16 -3.27
N ASP A 620 -2.34 -31.10 -2.34
CA ASP A 620 -3.44 -32.04 -2.23
C ASP A 620 -4.63 -31.35 -1.55
N TYR A 621 -5.49 -30.73 -2.37
CA TYR A 621 -6.64 -29.97 -1.88
C TYR A 621 -7.67 -30.86 -1.15
N PRO A 622 -8.05 -32.04 -1.62
CA PRO A 622 -8.89 -32.96 -0.89
C PRO A 622 -8.33 -33.27 0.51
N LYS A 623 -7.04 -33.57 0.60
CA LYS A 623 -6.36 -33.86 1.86
C LYS A 623 -6.35 -32.65 2.79
N PHE A 624 -6.10 -31.45 2.25
CA PHE A 624 -6.17 -30.21 3.04
C PHE A 624 -7.55 -30.03 3.69
N PHE A 625 -8.65 -30.21 2.94
CA PHE A 625 -10.00 -30.09 3.50
C PHE A 625 -10.35 -31.22 4.47
N GLU A 626 -9.85 -32.42 4.27
CA GLU A 626 -9.96 -33.52 5.24
C GLU A 626 -9.31 -33.12 6.57
N LEU A 627 -8.09 -32.59 6.53
CA LEU A 627 -7.33 -32.18 7.72
C LEU A 627 -8.03 -31.01 8.45
N ILE A 628 -8.55 -30.01 7.73
CA ILE A 628 -9.33 -28.92 8.32
C ILE A 628 -10.57 -29.45 9.05
N ARG A 629 -11.31 -30.39 8.45
CA ARG A 629 -12.54 -30.96 9.07
C ARG A 629 -12.25 -31.78 10.30
N THR A 630 -11.16 -32.53 10.31
CA THR A 630 -10.78 -33.39 11.44
C THR A 630 -10.26 -32.60 12.63
N LYS A 631 -9.96 -31.29 12.46
CA LYS A 631 -9.37 -30.42 13.49
C LYS A 631 -8.11 -31.02 14.15
N LYS A 632 -7.44 -31.92 13.47
CA LYS A 632 -6.14 -32.47 13.91
C LYS A 632 -5.05 -31.45 13.65
N ASP A 633 -4.01 -31.46 14.45
CA ASP A 633 -2.80 -30.70 14.16
C ASP A 633 -2.13 -31.28 12.91
N PHE A 634 -1.82 -30.38 11.96
CA PHE A 634 -1.13 -30.73 10.73
C PHE A 634 -0.19 -29.61 10.28
N GLY A 635 0.78 -29.95 9.46
CA GLY A 635 1.79 -29.05 8.95
C GLY A 635 1.79 -28.96 7.41
N PRO A 636 2.75 -28.22 6.84
CA PRO A 636 2.82 -27.95 5.41
C PRO A 636 3.10 -29.18 4.55
N PHE A 637 3.65 -30.25 5.16
CA PHE A 637 4.01 -31.50 4.49
C PHE A 637 2.87 -32.51 4.41
N ASP A 638 1.81 -32.36 5.23
CA ASP A 638 0.71 -33.31 5.32
C ASP A 638 -0.26 -33.23 4.14
N TYR A 639 -0.21 -32.16 3.35
CA TYR A 639 -1.08 -31.92 2.19
C TYR A 639 -0.30 -31.48 0.92
N MET A 640 0.92 -32.00 0.76
CA MET A 640 1.69 -31.79 -0.46
C MET A 640 1.40 -32.85 -1.51
N ALA A 641 1.46 -32.47 -2.79
CA ALA A 641 1.30 -33.34 -3.94
C ALA A 641 2.49 -33.18 -4.90
N SER A 642 2.71 -34.19 -5.74
CA SER A 642 3.80 -34.21 -6.70
C SER A 642 3.74 -33.04 -7.68
N THR A 643 4.88 -32.41 -7.95
CA THR A 643 5.05 -31.36 -8.94
C THR A 643 5.16 -31.99 -10.31
N PRO A 644 4.33 -31.63 -11.31
CA PRO A 644 4.43 -32.22 -12.63
C PRO A 644 5.73 -31.81 -13.34
N ASP A 645 6.24 -32.69 -14.20
CA ASP A 645 7.53 -32.51 -14.87
C ASP A 645 7.63 -31.18 -15.65
N PHE A 646 6.55 -30.79 -16.36
CA PHE A 646 6.56 -29.55 -17.13
C PHE A 646 6.79 -28.30 -16.25
N ALA A 647 6.48 -28.37 -14.96
CA ALA A 647 6.60 -27.27 -14.01
C ALA A 647 7.99 -27.20 -13.33
N MET A 648 8.72 -28.32 -13.33
CA MET A 648 10.07 -28.34 -12.73
C MET A 648 11.03 -27.41 -13.47
N PHE A 649 12.00 -26.89 -12.72
CA PHE A 649 13.01 -26.00 -13.29
C PHE A 649 13.77 -26.63 -14.44
N GLY A 650 13.92 -25.93 -15.55
CA GLY A 650 14.48 -26.40 -16.81
C GLY A 650 13.43 -26.74 -17.89
N ASN A 651 12.15 -26.89 -17.54
CA ASN A 651 11.08 -27.31 -18.44
C ASN A 651 10.12 -26.18 -18.88
N GLY A 652 10.40 -24.92 -18.45
CA GLY A 652 9.70 -23.71 -18.88
C GLY A 652 8.33 -23.44 -18.21
N GLY A 653 7.75 -24.43 -17.51
CA GLY A 653 6.55 -24.28 -16.67
C GLY A 653 5.24 -24.14 -17.43
N PHE A 654 5.20 -24.41 -18.74
CA PHE A 654 3.98 -24.34 -19.53
C PHE A 654 3.34 -25.71 -19.68
N SER A 655 2.05 -25.83 -19.32
CA SER A 655 1.32 -27.11 -19.43
C SER A 655 1.27 -27.61 -20.87
N PRO A 656 1.65 -28.88 -21.14
CA PRO A 656 1.57 -29.47 -22.46
C PRO A 656 0.13 -29.63 -22.97
N GLU A 657 -0.88 -29.61 -22.07
CA GLU A 657 -2.29 -29.71 -22.43
C GLU A 657 -2.81 -28.43 -23.11
N ASP A 658 -2.10 -27.33 -23.02
CA ASP A 658 -2.53 -26.03 -23.52
C ASP A 658 -1.73 -25.57 -24.75
N THR A 659 -2.38 -24.81 -25.62
CA THR A 659 -1.73 -24.28 -26.83
C THR A 659 -1.07 -22.92 -26.53
N ARG A 660 0.24 -22.86 -26.72
CA ARG A 660 0.97 -21.60 -26.59
C ARG A 660 0.62 -20.67 -27.75
N PHE A 661 -0.03 -19.55 -27.45
CA PHE A 661 -0.43 -18.57 -28.46
C PHE A 661 0.62 -17.49 -28.62
N HIS A 662 1.29 -17.45 -29.78
CA HIS A 662 2.19 -16.36 -30.13
C HIS A 662 1.46 -15.30 -30.97
N ARG A 663 1.51 -14.03 -30.56
CA ARG A 663 1.05 -12.92 -31.38
C ARG A 663 1.89 -12.90 -32.67
N LYS A 664 1.26 -13.03 -33.84
CA LYS A 664 1.93 -12.75 -35.12
C LYS A 664 2.46 -11.32 -35.06
N LYS A 665 3.78 -11.13 -35.25
CA LYS A 665 4.35 -9.80 -35.48
C LYS A 665 3.57 -9.17 -36.64
N LYS A 666 2.94 -8.00 -36.46
CA LYS A 666 2.45 -7.22 -37.59
C LYS A 666 3.65 -6.94 -38.46
N THR A 667 3.72 -7.56 -39.61
CA THR A 667 4.61 -7.18 -40.68
C THR A 667 4.28 -5.72 -40.97
N GLN A 668 5.22 -4.83 -40.72
CA GLN A 668 5.10 -3.47 -41.22
C GLN A 668 5.10 -3.61 -42.76
N THR A 669 3.92 -3.44 -43.36
CA THR A 669 3.82 -3.20 -44.79
C THR A 669 4.47 -1.85 -44.99
N SER A 670 5.73 -1.87 -45.49
CA SER A 670 6.38 -0.70 -46.05
C SER A 670 5.41 -0.15 -47.13
N LYS A 671 4.97 1.10 -46.95
CA LYS A 671 4.29 1.84 -48.02
C LYS A 671 5.23 1.87 -49.21
N PRO A 672 4.76 1.59 -50.43
CA PRO A 672 5.59 1.75 -51.62
C PRO A 672 5.95 3.22 -51.76
N ILE A 673 7.27 3.48 -51.83
CA ILE A 673 7.81 4.79 -52.20
C ILE A 673 7.38 5.03 -53.65
N SER A 674 6.58 6.07 -53.90
CA SER A 674 6.26 6.55 -55.22
C SER A 674 7.56 7.00 -55.92
N ALA A 675 8.00 6.22 -56.93
CA ALA A 675 9.07 6.59 -57.80
C ALA A 675 8.57 7.72 -58.74
N THR A 676 9.16 8.90 -58.60
CA THR A 676 9.05 9.95 -59.61
C THR A 676 9.91 9.56 -60.80
N ILE A 677 9.25 9.43 -61.95
CA ILE A 677 9.88 9.18 -63.25
C ILE A 677 10.57 10.50 -63.65
N SER A 678 11.87 10.46 -63.93
CA SER A 678 12.54 11.40 -64.82
C SER A 678 13.14 10.59 -65.97
N GLU A 679 12.58 10.81 -67.14
CA GLU A 679 13.09 10.38 -68.45
C GLU A 679 14.51 10.93 -68.68
N THR A 680 15.42 10.13 -69.14
CA THR A 680 16.34 10.47 -70.24
C THR A 680 16.93 9.20 -70.83
N ALA A 681 16.85 9.20 -72.17
CA ALA A 681 17.26 8.22 -73.13
C ALA A 681 18.73 7.80 -73.09
N THR A 682 19.09 6.60 -73.54
CA THR A 682 19.48 6.18 -74.88
C THR A 682 20.30 4.89 -74.84
N ILE A 683 19.89 3.93 -75.73
CA ILE A 683 20.65 3.07 -76.66
C ILE A 683 21.83 2.19 -76.11
N SER A 684 21.73 0.91 -76.30
CA SER A 684 22.28 -0.02 -77.26
C SER A 684 22.75 -1.36 -76.71
N GLU A 685 22.30 -2.40 -77.39
CA GLU A 685 22.95 -3.63 -77.89
C GLU A 685 23.61 -4.63 -76.90
N ALA A 686 23.00 -5.79 -76.92
CA ALA A 686 23.40 -7.01 -77.63
C ALA A 686 24.22 -8.02 -76.84
N ALA A 687 23.65 -9.21 -76.86
CA ALA A 687 24.36 -10.51 -76.95
C ALA A 687 25.10 -11.09 -75.73
N ALA A 688 24.57 -12.07 -75.17
CA ALA A 688 24.92 -13.50 -75.11
C ALA A 688 24.17 -14.18 -73.96
#